data_1eda147c90746dd786e2065d9016bd66
#
_entry.id   1eda147c90746dd786e2065d9016bd66
#
_cell.length_a   1.000
_cell.length_b   1.000
_cell.length_c   1.000
_cell.angle_alpha   90.00
_cell.angle_beta   90.00
_cell.angle_gamma   90.00
#
_symmetry.space_group_name_H-M   'P 1'
#
loop_
_entity.id
_entity.type
_entity.pdbx_description
1 polymer ?
#
loop_
_entity_poly.entity_id
_entity_poly.type
_entity_poly.pdbx_seq_one_letter_code
_entity_poly.pdbx_strand_id
1 'polypeptide(L)'
;MSINVKVYDNGDHTCLVWLPADGKSISGCLGFTIRRIVQGSPDVYLHGFTGFSDNDTLDLNAPWKHPVQRFMWWDYGVKPGQVVQYSVIPVTGTKDNLQRDDAAASPVTEPITISSQASPNIGAFFNKGIVSAQWVSRALAALGPKPRIADIIGTPGNPLRDALSGLLRPALLQLLKDVKDSGGHVYAALYELNDPELIAALTALGENCHLILANGAFSAKNNNDENSAVRAKLKGKVDLHNRLVPQGHFAHNKFLVVCDSAQKPLKVLSGSTNWTMTGLCTQANNGIIVSDAKLAQYFVDEWNRLKNAGNNYPPSLAKENGGDGAAGKNTFEVDGVSITQWFAPTDEQEDMDYARKLIDQAKEGILFLFFNPGVFEPEDKPEEWTLLQNILFRHHEGAQNFDPGLYIRGVVNQEIKGLTTTPDSAPDRETGEPPPARPTRRSALDPSAGTPVTLFSGGNEPPQRLGYESMVPKNIKDTFHDWATEILGQGVHIHSKVVVLDPFGERPVVMTGSHNLGVKASRKNDDNLMIVEGNGHLAAAYAANIIAIYQAYRWNSYVEQHRQDPKVWHGLVDNDTWQQSYLDPNGKDLPELEFWMAGIVEASQPAHVPQAAEPVPAPAQPRRPEHAKPPHKAAAASKKRVYKKSPLRSHRTAKHRAVRHKPK
;
A
#
# COMPACT_ATOMS: atom_id res chain seq x y z
N MET A 1 12.21 -26.67 -23.50
CA MET A 1 11.72 -25.27 -23.43
C MET A 1 12.21 -24.72 -22.12
N SER A 2 12.72 -23.50 -22.07
CA SER A 2 13.14 -22.85 -20.81
C SER A 2 12.17 -21.71 -20.49
N ILE A 3 11.89 -21.49 -19.19
CA ILE A 3 11.06 -20.38 -18.71
C ILE A 3 11.97 -19.49 -17.87
N ASN A 4 12.06 -18.21 -18.23
CA ASN A 4 12.77 -17.20 -17.45
C ASN A 4 11.82 -16.68 -16.34
N VAL A 5 12.32 -16.52 -15.12
CA VAL A 5 11.54 -16.06 -13.97
C VAL A 5 12.26 -14.89 -13.32
N LYS A 6 11.52 -13.83 -13.02
CA LYS A 6 11.96 -12.72 -12.17
C LYS A 6 11.12 -12.66 -10.92
N VAL A 7 11.73 -12.22 -9.82
CA VAL A 7 11.08 -12.12 -8.50
C VAL A 7 11.42 -10.77 -7.92
N TYR A 8 10.39 -10.07 -7.49
CA TYR A 8 10.48 -8.77 -6.79
C TYR A 8 9.83 -8.92 -5.43
N ASP A 9 10.45 -8.42 -4.38
CA ASP A 9 9.89 -8.44 -3.03
C ASP A 9 9.72 -7.03 -2.47
N ASN A 10 8.81 -6.87 -1.52
CA ASN A 10 8.62 -5.63 -0.76
C ASN A 10 8.70 -5.85 0.75
N GLY A 11 9.29 -6.99 1.16
CA GLY A 11 9.39 -7.40 2.55
C GLY A 11 8.15 -8.13 3.09
N ASP A 12 6.98 -7.95 2.48
CA ASP A 12 5.70 -8.55 2.90
C ASP A 12 5.17 -9.61 1.94
N HIS A 13 5.52 -9.52 0.66
CA HIS A 13 5.15 -10.46 -0.39
C HIS A 13 6.14 -10.40 -1.53
N THR A 14 6.08 -11.41 -2.41
CA THR A 14 6.81 -11.38 -3.67
C THR A 14 5.87 -11.27 -4.87
N CYS A 15 6.31 -10.55 -5.90
CA CYS A 15 5.72 -10.54 -7.23
C CYS A 15 6.63 -11.36 -8.15
N LEU A 16 6.07 -12.41 -8.74
CA LEU A 16 6.75 -13.27 -9.69
C LEU A 16 6.27 -12.94 -11.10
N VAL A 17 7.19 -12.85 -12.03
CA VAL A 17 6.89 -12.66 -13.45
C VAL A 17 7.73 -13.67 -14.25
N TRP A 18 7.14 -14.26 -15.28
CA TRP A 18 7.85 -15.26 -16.07
C TRP A 18 7.49 -15.17 -17.55
N LEU A 19 8.38 -15.68 -18.38
CA LEU A 19 8.22 -15.69 -19.82
C LEU A 19 8.94 -16.92 -20.40
N PRO A 20 8.32 -17.67 -21.35
CA PRO A 20 9.07 -18.66 -22.15
C PRO A 20 10.26 -17.99 -22.85
N ALA A 21 11.42 -18.60 -22.79
CA ALA A 21 12.67 -18.00 -23.29
C ALA A 21 12.66 -17.72 -24.79
N ASP A 22 11.84 -18.44 -25.56
CA ASP A 22 11.64 -18.24 -26.98
C ASP A 22 10.46 -17.31 -27.32
N GLY A 23 9.79 -16.75 -26.30
CA GLY A 23 8.63 -15.87 -26.46
C GLY A 23 7.38 -16.53 -27.03
N LYS A 24 7.33 -17.88 -27.12
CA LYS A 24 6.24 -18.60 -27.75
C LYS A 24 5.31 -19.25 -26.72
N SER A 25 4.05 -19.41 -27.12
CA SER A 25 3.07 -20.16 -26.34
C SER A 25 3.52 -21.60 -26.08
N ILE A 26 3.30 -22.07 -24.87
CA ILE A 26 3.54 -23.45 -24.45
C ILE A 26 2.34 -24.29 -24.87
N SER A 27 2.54 -25.20 -25.82
CA SER A 27 1.46 -26.03 -26.35
C SER A 27 0.82 -26.88 -25.26
N GLY A 28 -0.53 -26.87 -25.20
CA GLY A 28 -1.30 -27.63 -24.22
C GLY A 28 -1.19 -27.11 -22.78
N CYS A 29 -0.58 -25.95 -22.55
CA CYS A 29 -0.48 -25.36 -21.22
C CYS A 29 -1.79 -24.71 -20.80
N LEU A 30 -2.42 -25.26 -19.76
CA LEU A 30 -3.67 -24.77 -19.16
C LEU A 30 -3.44 -23.79 -18.01
N GLY A 31 -2.21 -23.34 -17.82
CA GLY A 31 -1.76 -22.42 -16.78
C GLY A 31 -0.52 -22.93 -16.05
N PHE A 32 -0.22 -22.34 -14.91
CA PHE A 32 0.98 -22.65 -14.14
C PHE A 32 0.65 -22.94 -12.68
N THR A 33 1.50 -23.74 -12.05
CA THR A 33 1.66 -23.73 -10.59
C THR A 33 3.07 -23.29 -10.25
N ILE A 34 3.24 -22.59 -9.15
CA ILE A 34 4.53 -22.05 -8.73
C ILE A 34 4.99 -22.78 -7.48
N ARG A 35 6.14 -23.45 -7.54
CA ARG A 35 6.77 -24.10 -6.40
C ARG A 35 7.61 -23.09 -5.65
N ARG A 36 7.23 -22.77 -4.40
CA ARG A 36 8.05 -22.02 -3.43
C ARG A 36 8.88 -23.00 -2.64
N ILE A 37 10.18 -22.76 -2.57
CA ILE A 37 11.17 -23.54 -1.86
C ILE A 37 11.72 -22.69 -0.73
N VAL A 38 11.65 -23.18 0.50
CA VAL A 38 12.25 -22.56 1.69
C VAL A 38 13.13 -23.60 2.36
N GLN A 39 14.38 -23.28 2.58
CA GLN A 39 15.33 -24.23 3.18
C GLN A 39 14.82 -24.77 4.52
N GLY A 40 14.79 -26.08 4.67
CA GLY A 40 14.33 -26.78 5.89
C GLY A 40 12.82 -26.85 6.07
N SER A 41 12.05 -26.46 5.07
CA SER A 41 10.59 -26.55 5.07
C SER A 41 10.08 -27.36 3.87
N PRO A 42 8.91 -27.99 3.94
CA PRO A 42 8.28 -28.60 2.79
C PRO A 42 7.98 -27.56 1.69
N ASP A 43 8.11 -27.99 0.44
CA ASP A 43 7.74 -27.15 -0.71
C ASP A 43 6.25 -26.79 -0.68
N VAL A 44 5.95 -25.54 -1.06
CA VAL A 44 4.57 -25.06 -1.18
C VAL A 44 4.28 -24.78 -2.66
N TYR A 45 3.15 -25.27 -3.14
CA TYR A 45 2.70 -25.00 -4.49
C TYR A 45 1.63 -23.90 -4.46
N LEU A 46 1.91 -22.77 -5.09
CA LEU A 46 0.96 -21.68 -5.23
C LEU A 46 -0.03 -22.00 -6.34
N HIS A 47 -1.25 -21.50 -6.20
CA HIS A 47 -2.39 -21.82 -7.06
C HIS A 47 -3.20 -20.57 -7.38
N GLY A 48 -4.02 -20.65 -8.45
CA GLY A 48 -5.05 -19.67 -8.76
C GLY A 48 -6.23 -19.73 -7.77
N PHE A 49 -7.09 -18.74 -7.85
CA PHE A 49 -8.31 -18.66 -7.01
C PHE A 49 -9.56 -19.11 -7.76
N THR A 50 -9.47 -19.27 -9.06
CA THR A 50 -10.57 -19.71 -9.96
C THR A 50 -10.29 -21.10 -10.50
N GLY A 51 -11.36 -21.89 -10.73
CA GLY A 51 -11.31 -23.16 -11.42
C GLY A 51 -11.82 -23.07 -12.85
N PHE A 52 -12.02 -24.22 -13.49
CA PHE A 52 -12.60 -24.33 -14.83
C PHE A 52 -14.15 -24.32 -14.80
N SER A 53 -14.75 -24.51 -13.63
CA SER A 53 -16.20 -24.41 -13.40
C SER A 53 -16.51 -23.72 -12.08
N ASP A 54 -17.73 -23.19 -11.95
CA ASP A 54 -18.22 -22.54 -10.72
C ASP A 54 -18.30 -23.51 -9.52
N ASN A 55 -18.29 -24.82 -9.78
CA ASN A 55 -18.36 -25.85 -8.74
C ASN A 55 -16.98 -26.37 -8.32
N ASP A 56 -15.91 -25.90 -8.94
CA ASP A 56 -14.56 -26.35 -8.61
C ASP A 56 -14.18 -25.88 -7.20
N THR A 57 -13.80 -26.84 -6.37
CA THR A 57 -13.35 -26.55 -5.00
C THR A 57 -11.83 -26.71 -4.94
N LEU A 58 -11.18 -25.76 -4.25
CA LEU A 58 -9.72 -25.79 -4.08
C LEU A 58 -9.30 -27.04 -3.28
N ASP A 59 -8.47 -27.88 -3.92
CA ASP A 59 -7.84 -29.03 -3.29
C ASP A 59 -6.39 -28.65 -2.88
N LEU A 60 -6.17 -28.40 -1.60
CA LEU A 60 -4.84 -28.04 -1.10
C LEU A 60 -3.80 -29.17 -1.23
N ASN A 61 -4.22 -30.42 -1.47
CA ASN A 61 -3.31 -31.53 -1.75
C ASN A 61 -2.90 -31.59 -3.23
N ALA A 62 -3.69 -30.94 -4.09
CA ALA A 62 -3.41 -30.86 -5.51
C ALA A 62 -3.66 -29.42 -6.03
N PRO A 63 -2.92 -28.42 -5.51
CA PRO A 63 -3.19 -27.01 -5.80
C PRO A 63 -3.04 -26.66 -7.28
N TRP A 64 -2.27 -27.42 -8.08
CA TRP A 64 -2.17 -27.26 -9.52
C TRP A 64 -3.48 -27.52 -10.29
N LYS A 65 -4.50 -28.07 -9.66
CA LYS A 65 -5.87 -28.17 -10.24
C LYS A 65 -6.55 -26.81 -10.38
N HIS A 66 -6.01 -25.79 -9.70
CA HIS A 66 -6.37 -24.38 -9.87
C HIS A 66 -5.16 -23.61 -10.45
N PRO A 67 -4.81 -23.85 -11.73
CA PRO A 67 -3.63 -23.25 -12.32
C PRO A 67 -3.78 -21.74 -12.49
N VAL A 68 -2.65 -21.05 -12.51
CA VAL A 68 -2.56 -19.62 -12.75
C VAL A 68 -2.50 -19.40 -14.27
N GLN A 69 -3.54 -18.82 -14.88
CA GLN A 69 -3.57 -18.43 -16.31
C GLN A 69 -3.10 -16.97 -16.47
N ARG A 70 -1.88 -16.71 -16.02
CA ARG A 70 -1.16 -15.44 -16.15
C ARG A 70 0.32 -15.72 -16.21
N PHE A 71 1.09 -14.73 -16.64
CA PHE A 71 2.56 -14.73 -16.56
C PHE A 71 3.09 -13.88 -15.41
N MET A 72 2.21 -13.54 -14.45
CA MET A 72 2.54 -12.81 -13.25
C MET A 72 1.68 -13.32 -12.08
N TRP A 73 2.29 -13.47 -10.90
CA TRP A 73 1.59 -13.93 -9.69
C TRP A 73 2.23 -13.40 -8.42
N TRP A 74 1.48 -13.43 -7.32
CA TRP A 74 1.93 -12.96 -6.01
C TRP A 74 1.98 -14.09 -4.99
N ASP A 75 3.05 -14.12 -4.19
CA ASP A 75 3.14 -14.96 -3.01
C ASP A 75 3.06 -14.12 -1.74
N TYR A 76 1.90 -14.12 -1.12
CA TYR A 76 1.64 -13.46 0.17
C TYR A 76 1.97 -14.34 1.37
N GLY A 77 2.48 -15.55 1.15
CA GLY A 77 2.81 -16.52 2.20
C GLY A 77 4.24 -16.46 2.70
N VAL A 78 5.05 -15.57 2.16
CA VAL A 78 6.45 -15.34 2.59
C VAL A 78 6.49 -14.55 3.91
N LYS A 79 7.62 -14.66 4.62
CA LYS A 79 7.85 -13.94 5.88
C LYS A 79 9.17 -13.18 5.83
N PRO A 80 9.28 -12.04 6.50
CA PRO A 80 10.54 -11.30 6.61
C PRO A 80 11.66 -12.21 7.15
N GLY A 81 12.84 -12.08 6.54
CA GLY A 81 14.02 -12.87 6.86
C GLY A 81 14.04 -14.28 6.27
N GLN A 82 12.99 -14.76 5.65
CA GLN A 82 13.04 -16.03 4.91
C GLN A 82 13.87 -15.90 3.67
N VAL A 83 14.67 -16.95 3.39
CA VAL A 83 15.31 -17.14 2.10
C VAL A 83 14.43 -18.06 1.27
N VAL A 84 13.93 -17.54 0.14
CA VAL A 84 13.00 -18.24 -0.74
C VAL A 84 13.57 -18.39 -2.15
N GLN A 85 13.18 -19.45 -2.82
CA GLN A 85 13.45 -19.70 -4.22
C GLN A 85 12.15 -20.17 -4.87
N TYR A 86 12.04 -20.02 -6.18
CA TYR A 86 10.84 -20.40 -6.92
C TYR A 86 11.16 -21.20 -8.17
N SER A 87 10.20 -22.02 -8.59
CA SER A 87 10.19 -22.66 -9.90
C SER A 87 8.77 -22.63 -10.44
N VAL A 88 8.59 -22.19 -11.67
CA VAL A 88 7.31 -22.08 -12.37
C VAL A 88 7.12 -23.34 -13.20
N ILE A 89 6.01 -24.03 -13.00
CA ILE A 89 5.73 -25.36 -13.58
C ILE A 89 4.47 -25.27 -14.44
N PRO A 90 4.54 -25.55 -15.76
CA PRO A 90 3.35 -25.64 -16.59
C PRO A 90 2.39 -26.72 -16.08
N VAL A 91 1.10 -26.47 -16.24
CA VAL A 91 0.04 -27.44 -15.99
C VAL A 91 -0.59 -27.79 -17.32
N THR A 92 -0.63 -29.07 -17.62
CA THR A 92 -1.09 -29.64 -18.91
C THR A 92 -2.19 -30.67 -18.71
N GLY A 93 -2.68 -31.26 -19.79
CA GLY A 93 -3.73 -32.26 -19.76
C GLY A 93 -5.09 -31.73 -20.23
N THR A 94 -6.15 -32.13 -19.54
CA THR A 94 -7.50 -31.60 -19.77
C THR A 94 -8.05 -31.03 -18.47
N LYS A 95 -9.07 -30.17 -18.55
CA LYS A 95 -9.70 -29.57 -17.36
C LYS A 95 -10.13 -30.60 -16.30
N ASP A 96 -10.46 -31.82 -16.73
CA ASP A 96 -10.90 -32.91 -15.83
C ASP A 96 -9.72 -33.79 -15.36
N ASN A 97 -8.54 -33.67 -15.99
CA ASN A 97 -7.35 -34.42 -15.63
C ASN A 97 -6.08 -33.58 -15.83
N LEU A 98 -5.89 -32.64 -14.90
CA LEU A 98 -4.74 -31.72 -14.89
C LEU A 98 -3.51 -32.38 -14.28
N GLN A 99 -2.35 -32.17 -14.92
CA GLN A 99 -1.07 -32.67 -14.48
C GLN A 99 -0.01 -31.59 -14.53
N ARG A 100 0.92 -31.62 -13.58
CA ARG A 100 2.11 -30.78 -13.63
C ARG A 100 3.09 -31.37 -14.64
N ASP A 101 3.66 -30.53 -15.48
CA ASP A 101 4.79 -30.89 -16.33
C ASP A 101 6.08 -30.49 -15.65
N ASP A 102 6.52 -31.31 -14.69
CA ASP A 102 7.77 -31.05 -13.92
C ASP A 102 9.03 -31.10 -14.84
N ALA A 103 8.95 -31.73 -16.01
CA ALA A 103 10.04 -31.74 -16.98
C ALA A 103 10.21 -30.43 -17.75
N ALA A 104 9.11 -29.65 -17.88
CA ALA A 104 9.11 -28.33 -18.49
C ALA A 104 9.19 -27.19 -17.44
N ALA A 105 9.42 -27.51 -16.17
CA ALA A 105 9.56 -26.52 -15.11
C ALA A 105 10.71 -25.54 -15.40
N SER A 106 10.56 -24.28 -14.95
CA SER A 106 11.66 -23.34 -14.99
C SER A 106 12.85 -23.84 -14.14
N PRO A 107 14.07 -23.38 -14.42
CA PRO A 107 15.13 -23.45 -13.42
C PRO A 107 14.65 -22.85 -12.08
N VAL A 108 15.21 -23.36 -10.98
CA VAL A 108 14.98 -22.73 -9.66
C VAL A 108 15.67 -21.36 -9.68
N THR A 109 14.97 -20.35 -9.21
CA THR A 109 15.53 -18.98 -9.13
C THR A 109 16.70 -18.91 -8.15
N GLU A 110 17.51 -17.88 -8.28
CA GLU A 110 18.48 -17.55 -7.21
C GLU A 110 17.75 -17.33 -5.88
N PRO A 111 18.40 -17.62 -4.76
CA PRO A 111 17.80 -17.42 -3.43
C PRO A 111 17.61 -15.92 -3.15
N ILE A 112 16.43 -15.56 -2.68
CA ILE A 112 16.05 -14.19 -2.32
C ILE A 112 15.73 -14.13 -0.84
N THR A 113 16.35 -13.22 -0.13
CA THR A 113 16.00 -12.92 1.27
C THR A 113 14.87 -11.89 1.30
N ILE A 114 13.72 -12.27 1.85
CA ILE A 114 12.58 -11.36 1.99
C ILE A 114 12.92 -10.26 2.99
N SER A 115 12.96 -9.02 2.52
CA SER A 115 13.45 -7.90 3.32
C SER A 115 12.73 -6.59 2.99
N SER A 116 12.41 -5.82 4.04
CA SER A 116 12.01 -4.42 3.91
C SER A 116 13.20 -3.46 3.74
N GLN A 117 14.43 -3.96 3.88
CA GLN A 117 15.64 -3.17 3.69
C GLN A 117 16.00 -3.14 2.20
N ALA A 118 15.98 -1.96 1.62
CA ALA A 118 16.41 -1.73 0.23
C ALA A 118 17.92 -1.51 0.12
N SER A 119 18.54 -1.04 1.19
CA SER A 119 19.99 -0.92 1.38
C SER A 119 20.28 -0.90 2.90
N PRO A 120 21.54 -0.92 3.34
CA PRO A 120 21.86 -0.96 4.77
C PRO A 120 21.22 0.13 5.62
N ASN A 121 21.02 1.32 5.03
CA ASN A 121 20.47 2.48 5.72
C ASN A 121 19.09 2.93 5.21
N ILE A 122 18.49 2.23 4.24
CA ILE A 122 17.19 2.61 3.67
C ILE A 122 16.25 1.40 3.72
N GLY A 123 15.09 1.56 4.38
CA GLY A 123 14.04 0.55 4.44
C GLY A 123 12.67 1.10 4.07
N ALA A 124 11.87 0.29 3.36
CA ALA A 124 10.49 0.61 3.00
C ALA A 124 9.51 -0.36 3.65
N PHE A 125 8.42 0.18 4.17
CA PHE A 125 7.43 -0.56 4.95
C PHE A 125 6.03 -0.24 4.45
N PHE A 126 5.22 -1.27 4.25
CA PHE A 126 3.88 -1.15 3.72
C PHE A 126 2.86 -1.79 4.66
N ASN A 127 1.61 -1.35 4.60
CA ASN A 127 0.49 -2.08 5.18
C ASN A 127 -0.27 -2.84 4.10
N LYS A 128 -1.12 -3.80 4.52
CA LYS A 128 -1.79 -4.75 3.62
C LYS A 128 -3.28 -4.49 3.41
N GLY A 129 -3.83 -3.40 3.92
CA GLY A 129 -5.27 -3.17 4.01
C GLY A 129 -6.08 -3.51 2.75
N ILE A 130 -5.65 -3.04 1.58
CA ILE A 130 -6.36 -3.24 0.31
C ILE A 130 -6.07 -4.62 -0.30
N VAL A 131 -4.82 -5.08 -0.27
CA VAL A 131 -4.40 -6.34 -0.91
C VAL A 131 -4.84 -7.59 -0.15
N SER A 132 -5.29 -7.46 1.10
CA SER A 132 -5.73 -8.58 1.94
C SER A 132 -7.25 -8.86 1.86
N ALA A 133 -7.97 -8.25 0.94
CA ALA A 133 -9.43 -8.19 0.87
C ALA A 133 -10.14 -9.54 1.05
N GLN A 134 -9.74 -10.57 0.30
CA GLN A 134 -10.40 -11.89 0.36
C GLN A 134 -10.16 -12.62 1.67
N TRP A 135 -8.95 -12.52 2.22
CA TRP A 135 -8.62 -13.12 3.51
C TRP A 135 -9.35 -12.41 4.64
N VAL A 136 -9.42 -11.06 4.58
CA VAL A 136 -10.15 -10.24 5.55
C VAL A 136 -11.63 -10.58 5.58
N SER A 137 -12.30 -10.70 4.42
CA SER A 137 -13.70 -11.09 4.35
C SER A 137 -13.97 -12.44 5.02
N ARG A 138 -13.11 -13.43 4.76
CA ARG A 138 -13.21 -14.74 5.40
C ARG A 138 -12.96 -14.68 6.91
N ALA A 139 -11.98 -13.90 7.35
CA ALA A 139 -11.66 -13.71 8.76
C ALA A 139 -12.81 -12.99 9.50
N LEU A 140 -13.42 -11.97 8.88
CA LEU A 140 -14.58 -11.26 9.42
C LEU A 140 -15.81 -12.19 9.51
N ALA A 141 -16.09 -12.96 8.47
CA ALA A 141 -17.20 -13.92 8.47
C ALA A 141 -17.08 -14.95 9.62
N ALA A 142 -15.86 -15.36 9.96
CA ALA A 142 -15.60 -16.27 11.08
C ALA A 142 -15.86 -15.66 12.47
N LEU A 143 -15.92 -14.33 12.59
CA LEU A 143 -16.18 -13.63 13.86
C LEU A 143 -17.68 -13.47 14.18
N GLY A 144 -18.57 -13.89 13.28
CA GLY A 144 -20.02 -13.86 13.49
C GLY A 144 -20.73 -12.76 12.68
N PRO A 145 -22.05 -12.60 12.88
CA PRO A 145 -22.83 -11.65 12.10
C PRO A 145 -22.49 -10.20 12.48
N LYS A 146 -21.96 -9.45 11.53
CA LYS A 146 -21.65 -8.01 11.60
C LYS A 146 -20.51 -7.60 12.56
N PRO A 147 -19.30 -8.17 12.45
CA PRO A 147 -18.14 -7.64 13.19
C PRO A 147 -17.83 -6.22 12.69
N ARG A 148 -17.60 -5.29 13.61
CA ARG A 148 -17.19 -3.93 13.24
C ARG A 148 -15.68 -3.90 13.08
N ILE A 149 -15.20 -3.63 11.88
CA ILE A 149 -13.75 -3.58 11.60
C ILE A 149 -13.03 -2.54 12.47
N ALA A 150 -13.71 -1.43 12.82
CA ALA A 150 -13.17 -0.40 13.71
C ALA A 150 -12.80 -0.94 15.10
N ASP A 151 -13.59 -1.85 15.65
CA ASP A 151 -13.31 -2.45 16.95
C ASP A 151 -12.12 -3.40 16.87
N ILE A 152 -11.99 -4.12 15.75
CA ILE A 152 -10.91 -5.06 15.47
C ILE A 152 -9.57 -4.34 15.33
N ILE A 153 -9.53 -3.34 14.44
CA ILE A 153 -8.29 -2.59 14.19
C ILE A 153 -7.88 -1.68 15.36
N GLY A 154 -8.81 -1.39 16.27
CA GLY A 154 -8.55 -0.65 17.50
C GLY A 154 -8.03 -1.51 18.66
N THR A 155 -8.05 -2.86 18.52
CA THR A 155 -7.67 -3.78 19.60
C THR A 155 -6.24 -4.28 19.42
N PRO A 156 -5.29 -3.89 20.30
CA PRO A 156 -3.93 -4.40 20.29
C PRO A 156 -3.89 -5.93 20.40
N GLY A 157 -2.98 -6.57 19.64
CA GLY A 157 -2.82 -8.04 19.62
C GLY A 157 -3.92 -8.79 18.89
N ASN A 158 -4.84 -8.12 18.21
CA ASN A 158 -5.81 -8.79 17.35
C ASN A 158 -5.11 -9.27 16.06
N PRO A 159 -5.20 -10.59 15.71
CA PRO A 159 -4.50 -11.13 14.54
C PRO A 159 -4.87 -10.45 13.21
N LEU A 160 -6.12 -9.99 13.07
CA LEU A 160 -6.56 -9.28 11.87
C LEU A 160 -5.91 -7.89 11.77
N ARG A 161 -5.83 -7.16 12.91
CA ARG A 161 -5.08 -5.90 12.99
C ARG A 161 -3.61 -6.09 12.61
N ASP A 162 -2.98 -7.14 13.16
CA ASP A 162 -1.57 -7.45 12.91
C ASP A 162 -1.34 -7.75 11.41
N ALA A 163 -2.21 -8.54 10.79
CA ALA A 163 -2.13 -8.86 9.38
C ALA A 163 -2.36 -7.64 8.48
N LEU A 164 -3.39 -6.81 8.77
CA LEU A 164 -3.70 -5.62 7.97
C LEU A 164 -2.61 -4.56 8.03
N SER A 165 -1.98 -4.40 9.18
CA SER A 165 -0.92 -3.40 9.38
C SER A 165 0.42 -3.75 8.71
N GLY A 166 0.57 -4.96 8.19
CA GLY A 166 1.79 -5.42 7.53
C GLY A 166 3.04 -5.18 8.36
N LEU A 167 4.13 -4.79 7.72
CA LEU A 167 5.39 -4.43 8.40
C LEU A 167 5.42 -2.98 8.90
N LEU A 168 4.50 -2.13 8.48
CA LEU A 168 4.53 -0.70 8.77
C LEU A 168 4.34 -0.40 10.27
N ARG A 169 3.32 -0.96 10.91
CA ARG A 169 3.08 -0.77 12.35
C ARG A 169 4.19 -1.36 13.24
N PRO A 170 4.63 -2.61 13.01
CA PRO A 170 5.76 -3.16 13.75
C PRO A 170 7.03 -2.30 13.65
N ALA A 171 7.35 -1.76 12.47
CA ALA A 171 8.50 -0.88 12.29
C ALA A 171 8.40 0.40 13.13
N LEU A 172 7.23 1.05 13.13
CA LEU A 172 6.96 2.23 13.96
C LEU A 172 7.11 1.93 15.46
N LEU A 173 6.50 0.86 15.94
CA LEU A 173 6.57 0.46 17.35
C LEU A 173 8.00 0.07 17.77
N GLN A 174 8.74 -0.59 16.87
CA GLN A 174 10.13 -0.98 17.15
C GLN A 174 11.03 0.25 17.27
N LEU A 175 10.88 1.25 16.37
CA LEU A 175 11.62 2.52 16.50
C LEU A 175 11.39 3.20 17.86
N LEU A 176 10.13 3.32 18.27
CA LEU A 176 9.78 3.96 19.54
C LEU A 176 10.30 3.15 20.75
N LYS A 177 10.26 1.82 20.64
CA LYS A 177 10.82 0.93 21.67
C LYS A 177 12.33 1.09 21.78
N ASP A 178 13.05 1.10 20.66
CA ASP A 178 14.51 1.23 20.64
C ASP A 178 14.94 2.58 21.26
N VAL A 179 14.24 3.65 20.96
CA VAL A 179 14.46 4.97 21.55
C VAL A 179 14.25 4.94 23.06
N LYS A 180 13.16 4.33 23.53
CA LYS A 180 12.88 4.19 24.95
C LYS A 180 13.96 3.40 25.66
N ASP A 181 14.37 2.27 25.09
CA ASP A 181 15.36 1.35 25.71
C ASP A 181 16.76 1.99 25.76
N SER A 182 17.10 2.86 24.79
CA SER A 182 18.38 3.59 24.74
C SER A 182 18.39 4.91 25.51
N GLY A 183 17.25 5.35 26.03
CA GLY A 183 17.12 6.68 26.63
C GLY A 183 17.25 7.83 25.62
N GLY A 184 17.00 7.56 24.35
CA GLY A 184 17.05 8.53 23.27
C GLY A 184 15.85 9.46 23.24
N HIS A 185 15.83 10.35 22.24
CA HIS A 185 14.77 11.33 22.01
C HIS A 185 14.10 11.13 20.65
N VAL A 186 12.86 11.61 20.53
CA VAL A 186 12.17 11.70 19.24
C VAL A 186 11.68 13.12 18.98
N TYR A 187 11.76 13.55 17.72
CA TYR A 187 11.13 14.75 17.21
C TYR A 187 10.10 14.34 16.17
N ALA A 188 8.82 14.56 16.45
CA ALA A 188 7.73 14.14 15.57
C ALA A 188 6.85 15.33 15.16
N ALA A 189 6.40 15.34 13.91
CA ALA A 189 5.34 16.22 13.43
C ALA A 189 4.23 15.37 12.82
N LEU A 190 3.04 15.38 13.44
CA LEU A 190 1.96 14.47 13.12
C LEU A 190 0.66 15.21 12.81
N TYR A 191 0.06 14.86 11.66
CA TYR A 191 -1.24 15.41 11.23
C TYR A 191 -2.40 14.83 12.01
N GLU A 192 -2.50 13.50 12.10
CA GLU A 192 -3.54 12.77 12.83
C GLU A 192 -2.92 11.69 13.71
N LEU A 193 -3.43 11.58 14.94
CA LEU A 193 -2.97 10.61 15.93
C LEU A 193 -4.15 10.07 16.72
N ASN A 194 -4.52 8.80 16.54
CA ASN A 194 -5.55 8.15 17.36
C ASN A 194 -5.26 6.68 17.66
N ASP A 195 -4.16 6.13 17.13
CA ASP A 195 -3.79 4.74 17.38
C ASP A 195 -3.38 4.53 18.85
N PRO A 196 -4.03 3.60 19.60
CA PRO A 196 -3.79 3.45 21.02
C PRO A 196 -2.38 2.94 21.37
N GLU A 197 -1.77 2.10 20.53
CA GLU A 197 -0.41 1.59 20.79
C GLU A 197 0.63 2.67 20.56
N LEU A 198 0.49 3.46 19.48
CA LEU A 198 1.39 4.57 19.18
C LEU A 198 1.28 5.68 20.22
N ILE A 199 0.05 6.01 20.67
CA ILE A 199 -0.15 6.96 21.77
C ILE A 199 0.52 6.47 23.07
N ALA A 200 0.38 5.18 23.38
CA ALA A 200 1.04 4.60 24.57
C ALA A 200 2.56 4.63 24.45
N ALA A 201 3.11 4.29 23.28
CA ALA A 201 4.54 4.29 23.02
C ALA A 201 5.15 5.70 23.12
N LEU A 202 4.50 6.72 22.51
CA LEU A 202 4.91 8.13 22.64
C LEU A 202 4.83 8.61 24.08
N THR A 203 3.75 8.28 24.80
CA THR A 203 3.60 8.63 26.21
C THR A 203 4.69 8.01 27.08
N ALA A 204 5.14 6.81 26.76
CA ALA A 204 6.17 6.09 27.51
C ALA A 204 7.58 6.69 27.37
N LEU A 205 7.81 7.56 26.38
CA LEU A 205 9.05 8.33 26.21
C LEU A 205 9.10 9.56 27.14
N GLY A 206 7.96 10.01 27.66
CA GLY A 206 7.90 11.19 28.54
C GLY A 206 8.42 12.45 27.86
N GLU A 207 9.23 13.22 28.54
CA GLU A 207 9.80 14.48 28.05
C GLU A 207 10.78 14.28 26.86
N ASN A 208 11.25 13.06 26.63
CA ASN A 208 12.08 12.72 25.47
C ASN A 208 11.27 12.65 24.17
N CYS A 209 9.94 12.77 24.23
CA CYS A 209 9.07 12.86 23.08
C CYS A 209 8.73 14.33 22.78
N HIS A 210 9.37 14.93 21.79
CA HIS A 210 9.11 16.28 21.28
C HIS A 210 8.09 16.18 20.13
N LEU A 211 6.84 16.50 20.41
CA LEU A 211 5.73 16.27 19.48
C LEU A 211 5.07 17.57 19.04
N ILE A 212 5.11 17.87 17.75
CA ILE A 212 4.21 18.83 17.10
C ILE A 212 2.96 18.06 16.66
N LEU A 213 1.79 18.43 17.19
CA LEU A 213 0.52 17.81 16.85
C LEU A 213 -0.42 18.81 16.16
N ALA A 214 -0.80 18.48 14.93
CA ALA A 214 -1.73 19.27 14.12
C ALA A 214 -3.16 19.19 14.63
N ASN A 215 -4.05 19.96 14.01
CA ASN A 215 -5.49 19.88 14.25
C ASN A 215 -6.17 18.74 13.46
N GLY A 216 -5.48 18.07 12.55
CA GLY A 216 -6.07 17.02 11.69
C GLY A 216 -7.08 17.58 10.70
N ALA A 217 -8.05 16.77 10.30
CA ALA A 217 -9.09 17.19 9.38
C ALA A 217 -10.04 18.23 10.00
N PHE A 218 -10.45 19.23 9.21
CA PHE A 218 -11.40 20.24 9.64
C PHE A 218 -12.82 19.66 9.69
N SER A 219 -13.43 19.68 10.88
CA SER A 219 -14.81 19.27 11.11
C SER A 219 -15.46 20.10 12.19
N ALA A 220 -16.65 20.62 11.93
CA ALA A 220 -17.44 21.36 12.91
C ALA A 220 -17.80 20.51 14.15
N LYS A 221 -17.88 19.17 14.00
CA LYS A 221 -18.17 18.25 15.12
C LYS A 221 -17.07 18.23 16.18
N ASN A 222 -15.83 18.48 15.80
CA ASN A 222 -14.66 18.44 16.67
C ASN A 222 -14.02 19.82 16.86
N ASN A 223 -14.77 20.87 16.62
CA ASN A 223 -14.30 22.25 16.76
C ASN A 223 -13.05 22.55 15.90
N ASN A 224 -12.95 21.90 14.74
CA ASN A 224 -11.80 21.93 13.82
C ASN A 224 -10.47 21.46 14.46
N ASP A 225 -10.52 20.64 15.51
CA ASP A 225 -9.38 19.94 16.09
C ASP A 225 -9.73 18.47 16.32
N GLU A 226 -9.47 17.63 15.33
CA GLU A 226 -9.70 16.19 15.40
C GLU A 226 -8.83 15.52 16.48
N ASN A 227 -7.66 16.08 16.74
CA ASN A 227 -6.72 15.59 17.73
C ASN A 227 -7.00 16.11 19.16
N SER A 228 -8.09 16.85 19.41
CA SER A 228 -8.38 17.46 20.72
C SER A 228 -8.35 16.47 21.88
N ALA A 229 -8.94 15.28 21.69
CA ALA A 229 -9.00 14.25 22.73
C ALA A 229 -7.61 13.64 23.05
N VAL A 230 -6.79 13.36 22.03
CA VAL A 230 -5.44 12.84 22.23
C VAL A 230 -4.50 13.92 22.74
N ARG A 231 -4.65 15.15 22.27
CA ARG A 231 -3.94 16.33 22.79
C ARG A 231 -4.12 16.49 24.30
N ALA A 232 -5.36 16.37 24.78
CA ALA A 232 -5.66 16.39 26.21
C ALA A 232 -5.00 15.24 26.99
N LYS A 233 -4.92 14.05 26.39
CA LYS A 233 -4.25 12.88 26.99
C LYS A 233 -2.73 13.04 27.09
N LEU A 234 -2.10 13.70 26.13
CA LEU A 234 -0.63 13.88 26.04
C LEU A 234 -0.13 15.10 26.80
N LYS A 235 -1.00 16.08 27.06
CA LYS A 235 -0.64 17.32 27.77
C LYS A 235 0.02 17.02 29.14
N GLY A 236 1.23 17.54 29.34
CA GLY A 236 2.02 17.34 30.55
C GLY A 236 2.64 15.94 30.69
N LYS A 237 2.55 15.11 29.66
CA LYS A 237 3.19 13.78 29.63
C LYS A 237 4.32 13.71 28.61
N VAL A 238 4.29 14.55 27.60
CA VAL A 238 5.32 14.69 26.57
C VAL A 238 5.56 16.18 26.33
N ASP A 239 6.67 16.55 25.68
CA ASP A 239 6.93 17.92 25.22
C ASP A 239 6.06 18.20 23.98
N LEU A 240 4.83 18.68 24.24
CA LEU A 240 3.78 18.82 23.24
C LEU A 240 3.65 20.26 22.74
N HIS A 241 3.80 20.43 21.43
CA HIS A 241 3.59 21.68 20.70
C HIS A 241 2.36 21.60 19.80
N ASN A 242 1.57 22.68 19.79
CA ASN A 242 0.38 22.77 18.96
C ASN A 242 0.72 23.36 17.59
N ARG A 243 0.15 22.78 16.53
CA ARG A 243 0.15 23.32 15.18
C ARG A 243 -1.29 23.40 14.67
N LEU A 244 -2.08 24.30 15.28
CA LEU A 244 -3.51 24.51 14.97
C LEU A 244 -3.63 25.53 13.86
N VAL A 245 -3.46 25.08 12.63
CA VAL A 245 -3.42 25.92 11.44
C VAL A 245 -4.83 26.40 11.04
N PRO A 246 -4.96 27.57 10.39
CA PRO A 246 -6.25 28.08 9.95
C PRO A 246 -6.83 27.24 8.81
N GLN A 247 -8.15 27.38 8.60
CA GLN A 247 -8.84 26.73 7.48
C GLN A 247 -8.22 27.14 6.14
N GLY A 248 -8.05 26.18 5.27
CA GLY A 248 -7.37 26.36 3.97
C GLY A 248 -5.94 25.86 3.95
N HIS A 249 -5.34 25.67 5.13
CA HIS A 249 -4.02 25.07 5.34
C HIS A 249 -4.14 23.74 6.05
N PHE A 250 -3.14 22.87 5.88
CA PHE A 250 -3.00 21.61 6.63
C PHE A 250 -1.57 21.49 7.16
N ALA A 251 -1.42 21.25 8.46
CA ALA A 251 -0.15 20.85 9.05
C ALA A 251 0.03 19.34 8.83
N HIS A 252 0.28 18.95 7.60
CA HIS A 252 0.03 17.61 7.08
C HIS A 252 1.24 16.66 7.19
N ASN A 253 2.32 17.07 7.83
CA ASN A 253 3.50 16.24 8.06
C ASN A 253 3.19 14.94 8.84
N LYS A 254 3.96 13.90 8.57
CA LYS A 254 3.89 12.58 9.20
C LYS A 254 5.29 11.99 9.31
N PHE A 255 6.16 12.67 10.06
CA PHE A 255 7.53 12.19 10.23
C PHE A 255 7.92 12.05 11.70
N LEU A 256 8.91 11.21 11.93
CA LEU A 256 9.56 10.99 13.22
C LEU A 256 11.07 10.97 13.01
N VAL A 257 11.79 11.79 13.75
CA VAL A 257 13.26 11.71 13.85
C VAL A 257 13.64 11.01 15.13
N VAL A 258 14.53 10.04 15.04
CA VAL A 258 15.14 9.35 16.17
C VAL A 258 16.50 9.97 16.46
N CYS A 259 16.71 10.33 17.74
CA CYS A 259 17.97 10.86 18.25
C CYS A 259 18.51 9.97 19.38
N ASP A 260 19.82 10.06 19.61
CA ASP A 260 20.43 9.41 20.79
C ASP A 260 20.09 10.16 22.10
N SER A 261 20.65 9.71 23.22
CA SER A 261 20.44 10.30 24.54
C SER A 261 21.07 11.72 24.70
N ALA A 262 21.95 12.10 23.77
CA ALA A 262 22.50 13.46 23.66
C ALA A 262 21.74 14.33 22.66
N GLN A 263 20.58 13.88 22.19
CA GLN A 263 19.74 14.51 21.18
C GLN A 263 20.39 14.64 19.80
N LYS A 264 21.43 13.86 19.51
CA LYS A 264 22.04 13.84 18.18
C LYS A 264 21.13 13.04 17.22
N PRO A 265 20.67 13.61 16.08
CA PRO A 265 19.85 12.90 15.12
C PRO A 265 20.57 11.71 14.49
N LEU A 266 19.87 10.60 14.33
CA LEU A 266 20.40 9.34 13.82
C LEU A 266 19.68 8.85 12.57
N LYS A 267 18.35 8.89 12.59
CA LYS A 267 17.52 8.38 11.50
C LYS A 267 16.16 9.09 11.46
N VAL A 268 15.54 9.03 10.32
CA VAL A 268 14.19 9.56 10.11
C VAL A 268 13.26 8.48 9.56
N LEU A 269 12.00 8.51 10.02
CA LEU A 269 10.88 7.86 9.37
C LEU A 269 9.99 8.92 8.76
N SER A 270 9.63 8.77 7.49
CA SER A 270 8.65 9.58 6.78
C SER A 270 7.73 8.70 5.94
N GLY A 271 6.69 9.27 5.34
CA GLY A 271 5.77 8.56 4.46
C GLY A 271 4.34 9.12 4.48
N SER A 272 3.42 8.34 3.95
CA SER A 272 2.03 8.77 3.80
C SER A 272 1.16 8.51 5.03
N THR A 273 1.64 7.76 6.02
CA THR A 273 0.84 7.14 7.07
C THR A 273 0.41 8.12 8.13
N ASN A 274 -0.90 8.39 8.26
CA ASN A 274 -1.46 8.95 9.47
C ASN A 274 -1.32 7.95 10.62
N TRP A 275 -1.00 8.43 11.82
CA TRP A 275 -0.80 7.57 13.00
C TRP A 275 -2.15 7.22 13.64
N THR A 276 -3.05 6.72 12.80
CA THR A 276 -4.42 6.33 13.14
C THR A 276 -4.64 4.84 12.95
N MET A 277 -5.64 4.29 13.61
CA MET A 277 -6.02 2.88 13.44
C MET A 277 -6.32 2.56 11.97
N THR A 278 -7.05 3.44 11.28
CA THR A 278 -7.35 3.30 9.85
C THR A 278 -6.12 3.50 8.97
N GLY A 279 -5.27 4.47 9.30
CA GLY A 279 -4.02 4.74 8.59
C GLY A 279 -3.06 3.55 8.61
N LEU A 280 -3.02 2.83 9.73
CA LEU A 280 -2.17 1.65 9.87
C LEU A 280 -2.77 0.38 9.24
N CYS A 281 -4.10 0.23 9.18
CA CYS A 281 -4.73 -1.05 8.88
C CYS A 281 -5.55 -1.07 7.60
N THR A 282 -6.34 -0.02 7.30
CA THR A 282 -7.34 -0.08 6.22
C THR A 282 -7.02 0.83 5.04
N GLN A 283 -6.31 1.91 5.24
CA GLN A 283 -5.79 2.74 4.17
C GLN A 283 -4.51 2.13 3.60
N ALA A 284 -4.32 2.14 2.28
CA ALA A 284 -3.04 1.78 1.68
C ALA A 284 -2.03 2.89 1.94
N ASN A 285 -1.04 2.60 2.75
CA ASN A 285 -0.02 3.53 3.21
C ASN A 285 1.38 2.92 3.12
N ASN A 286 2.38 3.80 3.20
CA ASN A 286 3.78 3.44 3.26
C ASN A 286 4.53 4.26 4.30
N GLY A 287 5.68 3.74 4.70
CA GLY A 287 6.70 4.44 5.47
C GLY A 287 8.08 4.12 4.92
N ILE A 288 8.96 5.09 4.91
CA ILE A 288 10.38 4.93 4.57
C ILE A 288 11.22 5.34 5.78
N ILE A 289 12.19 4.50 6.13
CA ILE A 289 13.16 4.79 7.19
C ILE A 289 14.52 4.97 6.55
N VAL A 290 15.16 6.10 6.84
CA VAL A 290 16.52 6.40 6.38
C VAL A 290 17.41 6.66 7.60
N SER A 291 18.49 5.89 7.71
CA SER A 291 19.50 6.03 8.78
C SER A 291 20.66 6.89 8.28
N ASP A 292 20.48 8.21 8.30
CA ASP A 292 21.51 9.20 8.00
C ASP A 292 21.38 10.39 8.94
N ALA A 293 22.47 10.75 9.59
CA ALA A 293 22.47 11.81 10.60
C ALA A 293 22.26 13.22 10.00
N LYS A 294 22.70 13.46 8.77
CA LYS A 294 22.55 14.77 8.11
C LYS A 294 21.12 14.98 7.65
N LEU A 295 20.53 13.95 7.01
CA LEU A 295 19.13 13.97 6.63
C LEU A 295 18.23 14.08 7.88
N ALA A 296 18.52 13.32 8.93
CA ALA A 296 17.78 13.38 10.19
C ALA A 296 17.90 14.78 10.83
N GLN A 297 19.07 15.43 10.78
CA GLN A 297 19.22 16.80 11.26
C GLN A 297 18.37 17.79 10.44
N TYR A 298 18.30 17.63 9.13
CA TYR A 298 17.48 18.47 8.25
C TYR A 298 15.98 18.39 8.62
N PHE A 299 15.51 17.21 9.02
CA PHE A 299 14.15 17.06 9.55
C PHE A 299 13.96 17.70 10.94
N VAL A 300 14.97 17.69 11.81
CA VAL A 300 14.95 18.43 13.09
C VAL A 300 14.92 19.93 12.85
N ASP A 301 15.66 20.42 11.85
CA ASP A 301 15.66 21.84 11.49
C ASP A 301 14.27 22.28 11.03
N GLU A 302 13.60 21.50 10.20
CA GLU A 302 12.20 21.75 9.82
C GLU A 302 11.25 21.67 11.02
N TRP A 303 11.41 20.68 11.90
CA TRP A 303 10.63 20.59 13.13
C TRP A 303 10.74 21.88 13.95
N ASN A 304 11.94 22.46 14.05
CA ASN A 304 12.17 23.72 14.73
C ASN A 304 11.51 24.91 14.01
N ARG A 305 11.55 24.95 12.66
CA ARG A 305 10.83 25.96 11.86
C ARG A 305 9.32 25.91 12.16
N LEU A 306 8.72 24.72 12.16
CA LEU A 306 7.30 24.51 12.44
C LEU A 306 6.95 24.90 13.89
N LYS A 307 7.79 24.53 14.86
CA LYS A 307 7.63 24.92 16.27
C LYS A 307 7.64 26.44 16.41
N ASN A 308 8.58 27.12 15.80
CA ASN A 308 8.72 28.58 15.86
C ASN A 308 7.55 29.29 15.15
N ALA A 309 7.05 28.75 14.04
CA ALA A 309 5.87 29.26 13.35
C ALA A 309 4.58 29.12 14.20
N GLY A 310 4.55 28.15 15.12
CA GLY A 310 3.40 27.91 15.99
C GLY A 310 2.14 27.58 15.18
N ASN A 311 1.06 28.37 15.36
CA ASN A 311 -0.19 28.20 14.62
C ASN A 311 -0.28 29.07 13.35
N ASN A 312 0.80 29.79 13.00
CA ASN A 312 0.83 30.72 11.88
C ASN A 312 1.50 30.12 10.64
N TYR A 313 1.26 30.75 9.49
CA TYR A 313 1.93 30.49 8.21
C TYR A 313 2.74 31.73 7.80
N PRO A 314 3.91 31.98 8.40
CA PRO A 314 4.73 33.11 8.01
C PRO A 314 5.33 32.88 6.60
N PRO A 315 5.39 33.91 5.73
CA PRO A 315 5.99 33.80 4.41
C PRO A 315 7.46 33.34 4.44
N SER A 316 8.16 33.58 5.55
CA SER A 316 9.55 33.13 5.73
C SER A 316 9.66 31.61 5.68
N LEU A 317 8.66 30.85 6.13
CA LEU A 317 8.68 29.38 6.10
C LEU A 317 8.81 28.86 4.66
N ALA A 318 7.94 29.32 3.75
CA ALA A 318 7.98 28.94 2.35
C ALA A 318 9.29 29.37 1.67
N LYS A 319 9.74 30.58 1.98
CA LYS A 319 10.99 31.12 1.42
C LYS A 319 12.23 30.34 1.89
N GLU A 320 12.25 29.91 3.16
CA GLU A 320 13.36 29.10 3.69
C GLU A 320 13.37 27.72 3.06
N ASN A 321 12.21 27.06 2.95
CA ASN A 321 12.08 25.73 2.35
C ASN A 321 12.48 25.73 0.86
N GLY A 322 11.96 26.66 0.05
CA GLY A 322 12.38 26.83 -1.35
C GLY A 322 13.86 27.21 -1.50
N GLY A 323 14.33 28.12 -0.64
CA GLY A 323 15.73 28.58 -0.62
C GLY A 323 16.73 27.47 -0.25
N ASP A 324 16.36 26.52 0.60
CA ASP A 324 17.22 25.37 0.91
C ASP A 324 17.40 24.48 -0.32
N GLY A 325 16.35 24.26 -1.12
CA GLY A 325 16.43 23.53 -2.39
C GLY A 325 17.30 24.27 -3.41
N ALA A 326 17.10 25.57 -3.59
CA ALA A 326 17.90 26.39 -4.49
C ALA A 326 19.40 26.42 -4.10
N ALA A 327 19.70 26.28 -2.81
CA ALA A 327 21.06 26.19 -2.28
C ALA A 327 21.65 24.78 -2.27
N GLY A 328 20.91 23.75 -2.70
CA GLY A 328 21.33 22.36 -2.69
C GLY A 328 21.53 21.76 -1.29
N LYS A 329 20.93 22.37 -0.26
CA LYS A 329 21.04 21.89 1.12
C LYS A 329 20.13 20.73 1.45
N ASN A 330 19.19 20.43 0.60
CA ASN A 330 18.15 19.41 0.76
C ASN A 330 18.50 18.06 0.08
N THR A 331 19.75 17.89 -0.39
CA THR A 331 20.20 16.68 -1.07
C THR A 331 21.29 15.98 -0.26
N PHE A 332 21.13 14.66 -0.10
CA PHE A 332 21.95 13.81 0.76
C PHE A 332 22.35 12.54 0.00
N GLU A 333 23.57 12.06 0.22
CA GLU A 333 24.07 10.79 -0.32
C GLU A 333 24.03 9.74 0.78
N VAL A 334 23.25 8.66 0.57
CA VAL A 334 23.08 7.56 1.51
C VAL A 334 23.24 6.23 0.75
N ASP A 335 24.18 5.39 1.17
CA ASP A 335 24.45 4.09 0.51
C ASP A 335 24.74 4.21 -1.01
N GLY A 336 25.27 5.32 -1.46
CA GLY A 336 25.58 5.55 -2.87
C GLY A 336 24.39 6.00 -3.73
N VAL A 337 23.25 6.32 -3.10
CA VAL A 337 22.07 6.87 -3.79
C VAL A 337 21.78 8.28 -3.33
N SER A 338 21.20 9.09 -4.21
CA SER A 338 20.86 10.48 -3.90
C SER A 338 19.46 10.58 -3.32
N ILE A 339 19.32 11.28 -2.20
CA ILE A 339 18.03 11.58 -1.56
C ILE A 339 17.83 13.08 -1.54
N THR A 340 16.83 13.57 -2.26
CA THR A 340 16.41 14.97 -2.21
C THR A 340 15.15 15.10 -1.37
N GLN A 341 15.24 15.84 -0.26
CA GLN A 341 14.14 16.07 0.67
C GLN A 341 13.59 17.48 0.53
N TRP A 342 12.34 17.59 0.15
CA TRP A 342 11.61 18.85 0.11
C TRP A 342 10.66 18.96 1.31
N PHE A 343 10.60 20.17 1.89
CA PHE A 343 9.52 20.56 2.81
C PHE A 343 8.66 21.63 2.17
N ALA A 344 7.36 21.51 2.33
CA ALA A 344 6.39 22.51 1.93
C ALA A 344 5.85 23.24 3.19
N PRO A 345 5.39 24.51 3.06
CA PRO A 345 5.21 25.21 1.78
C PRO A 345 6.53 25.65 1.14
N THR A 346 6.51 25.80 -0.20
CA THR A 346 7.54 26.45 -0.98
C THR A 346 6.97 27.71 -1.67
N ASP A 347 7.83 28.69 -2.00
CA ASP A 347 7.38 29.96 -2.59
C ASP A 347 6.95 29.82 -4.04
N GLU A 348 7.79 29.19 -4.87
CA GLU A 348 7.64 29.12 -6.32
C GLU A 348 7.34 27.69 -6.82
N GLN A 349 6.94 26.75 -5.93
CA GLN A 349 6.72 25.34 -6.23
C GLN A 349 7.99 24.58 -6.65
N GLU A 350 9.12 24.92 -6.07
CA GLU A 350 10.43 24.31 -6.40
C GLU A 350 10.43 22.81 -6.21
N ASP A 351 9.69 22.28 -5.23
CA ASP A 351 9.46 20.86 -4.99
C ASP A 351 8.72 20.18 -6.16
N MET A 352 7.68 20.85 -6.69
CA MET A 352 6.92 20.35 -7.82
C MET A 352 7.71 20.43 -9.13
N ASP A 353 8.45 21.50 -9.33
CA ASP A 353 9.27 21.69 -10.54
C ASP A 353 10.39 20.66 -10.62
N TYR A 354 11.00 20.33 -9.48
CA TYR A 354 11.98 19.24 -9.42
C TYR A 354 11.35 17.88 -9.78
N ALA A 355 10.17 17.57 -9.20
CA ALA A 355 9.47 16.34 -9.50
C ALA A 355 8.98 16.25 -10.95
N ARG A 356 8.46 17.36 -11.53
CA ARG A 356 8.06 17.46 -12.96
C ARG A 356 9.24 17.14 -13.89
N LYS A 357 10.40 17.74 -13.61
CA LYS A 357 11.62 17.49 -14.39
C LYS A 357 12.00 16.00 -14.41
N LEU A 358 11.87 15.29 -13.30
CA LEU A 358 12.14 13.85 -13.24
C LEU A 358 11.09 13.04 -14.00
N ILE A 359 9.81 13.39 -13.90
CA ILE A 359 8.71 12.76 -14.66
C ILE A 359 8.95 12.90 -16.17
N ASP A 360 9.41 14.07 -16.61
CA ASP A 360 9.72 14.34 -18.03
C ASP A 360 10.90 13.51 -18.54
N GLN A 361 11.77 13.05 -17.67
CA GLN A 361 12.95 12.25 -18.00
C GLN A 361 12.69 10.74 -17.99
N ALA A 362 11.53 10.28 -17.51
CA ALA A 362 11.18 8.86 -17.48
C ALA A 362 11.15 8.26 -18.90
N LYS A 363 11.70 7.04 -19.06
CA LYS A 363 11.90 6.39 -20.37
C LYS A 363 11.26 5.01 -20.49
N GLU A 364 11.12 4.29 -19.38
CA GLU A 364 10.62 2.91 -19.36
C GLU A 364 9.21 2.83 -18.83
N GLY A 365 8.95 3.49 -17.68
CA GLY A 365 7.62 3.48 -17.11
C GLY A 365 7.45 4.32 -15.87
N ILE A 366 6.19 4.60 -15.58
CA ILE A 366 5.74 5.37 -14.41
C ILE A 366 4.66 4.59 -13.68
N LEU A 367 4.92 4.26 -12.42
CA LEU A 367 3.96 3.65 -11.53
C LEU A 367 3.58 4.63 -10.41
N PHE A 368 2.30 4.69 -10.03
CA PHE A 368 1.89 5.67 -9.04
C PHE A 368 0.67 5.27 -8.19
N LEU A 369 0.59 5.90 -7.01
CA LEU A 369 -0.60 5.92 -6.14
C LEU A 369 -0.88 7.35 -5.71
N PHE A 370 -2.08 7.87 -5.99
CA PHE A 370 -2.50 9.21 -5.60
C PHE A 370 -3.72 9.17 -4.69
N PHE A 371 -3.59 9.72 -3.49
CA PHE A 371 -4.72 9.91 -2.59
C PHE A 371 -5.69 10.98 -3.12
N ASN A 372 -5.16 12.16 -3.41
CA ASN A 372 -5.92 13.28 -3.94
C ASN A 372 -5.22 13.78 -5.21
N PRO A 373 -5.72 13.41 -6.39
CA PRO A 373 -5.08 13.80 -7.64
C PRO A 373 -5.16 15.30 -7.95
N GLY A 374 -5.95 16.06 -7.16
CA GLY A 374 -6.18 17.47 -7.41
C GLY A 374 -7.18 17.74 -8.54
N VAL A 375 -7.12 18.94 -9.06
CA VAL A 375 -7.93 19.40 -10.22
C VAL A 375 -7.01 19.44 -11.43
N PHE A 376 -7.49 18.98 -12.58
CA PHE A 376 -6.78 19.16 -13.83
C PHE A 376 -6.99 20.59 -14.33
N GLU A 377 -5.90 21.30 -14.47
CA GLU A 377 -5.87 22.67 -14.93
C GLU A 377 -5.80 22.74 -16.48
N PRO A 378 -6.16 23.86 -17.09
CA PRO A 378 -6.03 24.07 -18.54
C PRO A 378 -4.62 23.82 -19.07
N GLU A 379 -4.51 23.41 -20.34
CA GLU A 379 -3.23 23.10 -20.99
C GLU A 379 -2.31 24.30 -21.13
N ASP A 380 -2.86 25.51 -21.15
CA ASP A 380 -2.13 26.76 -21.21
C ASP A 380 -1.54 27.23 -19.86
N LYS A 381 -1.69 26.41 -18.80
CA LYS A 381 -1.18 26.69 -17.46
C LYS A 381 -0.40 25.49 -16.85
N PRO A 382 0.65 25.03 -17.51
CA PRO A 382 1.38 23.83 -17.06
C PRO A 382 2.02 24.00 -15.67
N GLU A 383 2.31 25.22 -15.23
CA GLU A 383 2.83 25.53 -13.90
C GLU A 383 1.82 25.27 -12.77
N GLU A 384 0.53 25.18 -13.09
CA GLU A 384 -0.53 24.85 -12.12
C GLU A 384 -0.90 23.36 -12.14
N TRP A 385 -0.31 22.56 -13.03
CA TRP A 385 -0.62 21.13 -13.14
C TRP A 385 -0.20 20.35 -11.91
N THR A 386 -1.01 19.35 -11.57
CA THR A 386 -0.62 18.31 -10.60
C THR A 386 0.41 17.37 -11.23
N LEU A 387 1.17 16.64 -10.41
CA LEU A 387 2.10 15.63 -10.96
C LEU A 387 1.36 14.52 -11.72
N LEU A 388 0.13 14.17 -11.32
CA LEU A 388 -0.68 13.24 -12.09
C LEU A 388 -0.96 13.77 -13.50
N GLN A 389 -1.29 15.04 -13.63
CA GLN A 389 -1.53 15.66 -14.94
C GLN A 389 -0.26 15.62 -15.81
N ASN A 390 0.92 15.94 -15.24
CA ASN A 390 2.20 15.81 -15.94
C ASN A 390 2.47 14.36 -16.40
N ILE A 391 2.20 13.37 -15.55
CA ILE A 391 2.36 11.94 -15.90
C ILE A 391 1.47 11.57 -17.09
N LEU A 392 0.19 11.95 -17.06
CA LEU A 392 -0.75 11.60 -18.11
C LEU A 392 -0.46 12.32 -19.44
N PHE A 393 0.10 13.53 -19.37
CA PHE A 393 0.53 14.28 -20.55
C PHE A 393 1.69 13.62 -21.29
N ARG A 394 2.44 12.70 -20.70
CA ARG A 394 3.43 11.89 -21.40
C ARG A 394 2.83 11.04 -22.54
N HIS A 395 1.53 10.77 -22.51
CA HIS A 395 0.77 10.10 -23.56
C HIS A 395 -0.09 11.06 -24.41
N HIS A 396 0.05 12.37 -24.26
CA HIS A 396 -0.70 13.35 -25.04
C HIS A 396 0.05 13.72 -26.32
N GLU A 397 -0.57 13.43 -27.47
CA GLU A 397 -0.03 13.76 -28.80
C GLU A 397 0.11 15.29 -28.93
N GLY A 398 1.31 15.77 -29.10
CA GLY A 398 1.64 17.21 -29.11
C GLY A 398 2.29 17.72 -27.83
N ALA A 399 2.36 16.94 -26.76
CA ALA A 399 3.21 17.25 -25.61
C ALA A 399 4.69 17.19 -26.01
N GLN A 400 5.50 18.10 -25.44
CA GLN A 400 6.94 18.15 -25.74
C GLN A 400 7.66 16.83 -25.43
N ASN A 401 7.17 16.09 -24.42
CA ASN A 401 7.75 14.84 -23.93
C ASN A 401 6.83 13.64 -24.23
N PHE A 402 6.10 13.70 -25.34
CA PHE A 402 5.19 12.64 -25.77
C PHE A 402 5.95 11.33 -25.99
N ASP A 403 5.55 10.29 -25.30
CA ASP A 403 6.07 8.94 -25.44
C ASP A 403 4.95 7.90 -25.29
N PRO A 404 4.36 7.45 -26.40
CA PRO A 404 3.28 6.47 -26.37
C PRO A 404 3.74 5.08 -25.95
N GLY A 405 5.05 4.79 -25.97
CA GLY A 405 5.63 3.54 -25.51
C GLY A 405 5.87 3.45 -24.01
N LEU A 406 5.79 4.58 -23.31
CA LEU A 406 6.03 4.62 -21.87
C LEU A 406 4.95 3.82 -21.10
N TYR A 407 5.38 2.86 -20.30
CA TYR A 407 4.46 2.04 -19.49
C TYR A 407 3.94 2.84 -18.30
N ILE A 408 2.67 3.22 -18.30
CA ILE A 408 2.07 4.00 -17.20
C ILE A 408 0.95 3.20 -16.54
N ARG A 409 1.07 2.95 -15.23
CA ARG A 409 0.04 2.29 -14.42
C ARG A 409 -0.07 2.95 -13.05
N GLY A 410 -1.30 3.09 -12.58
CA GLY A 410 -1.50 3.65 -11.25
C GLY A 410 -2.94 3.59 -10.78
N VAL A 411 -3.12 4.03 -9.53
CA VAL A 411 -4.43 4.09 -8.89
C VAL A 411 -4.62 5.45 -8.23
N VAL A 412 -5.79 6.03 -8.39
CA VAL A 412 -6.21 7.27 -7.73
C VAL A 412 -7.38 6.99 -6.80
N ASN A 413 -7.40 7.66 -5.65
CA ASN A 413 -8.44 7.43 -4.66
C ASN A 413 -9.73 8.20 -4.92
N GLN A 414 -9.67 9.32 -5.64
CA GLN A 414 -10.78 10.23 -5.87
C GLN A 414 -10.97 10.49 -7.36
N GLU A 415 -12.16 10.93 -7.72
CA GLU A 415 -12.44 11.44 -9.05
C GLU A 415 -11.50 12.60 -9.41
N ILE A 416 -11.03 12.60 -10.65
CA ILE A 416 -10.19 13.68 -11.19
C ILE A 416 -11.10 14.78 -11.67
N LYS A 417 -11.18 15.87 -10.92
CA LYS A 417 -11.92 17.06 -11.31
C LYS A 417 -11.22 17.76 -12.47
N GLY A 418 -12.00 18.32 -13.40
CA GLY A 418 -11.43 18.98 -14.57
C GLY A 418 -11.08 18.03 -15.72
N LEU A 419 -11.10 16.71 -15.48
CA LEU A 419 -11.04 15.74 -16.55
C LEU A 419 -12.37 15.77 -17.30
N THR A 420 -12.38 16.30 -18.50
CA THR A 420 -13.56 16.25 -19.36
C THR A 420 -13.75 14.85 -19.90
N THR A 421 -14.59 14.06 -19.22
CA THR A 421 -15.27 12.97 -19.92
C THR A 421 -16.16 13.62 -20.95
N THR A 422 -16.17 13.12 -22.19
CA THR A 422 -17.23 13.49 -23.15
C THR A 422 -18.56 13.26 -22.43
N PRO A 423 -19.41 14.27 -22.24
CA PRO A 423 -20.74 14.03 -21.74
C PRO A 423 -21.43 13.12 -22.77
N ASP A 424 -22.01 12.03 -22.32
CA ASP A 424 -23.14 11.48 -23.04
C ASP A 424 -24.10 12.66 -23.20
N SER A 425 -24.19 13.17 -24.41
CA SER A 425 -25.07 14.28 -24.79
C SER A 425 -26.49 13.79 -24.60
N ALA A 426 -27.03 14.02 -23.42
CA ALA A 426 -28.46 14.00 -23.25
C ALA A 426 -29.01 15.12 -24.17
N PRO A 427 -29.93 14.82 -25.09
CA PRO A 427 -30.53 15.84 -25.93
C PRO A 427 -31.19 16.90 -25.05
N ASP A 428 -31.09 18.15 -25.46
CA ASP A 428 -31.79 19.26 -24.80
C ASP A 428 -33.25 18.88 -24.59
N ARG A 429 -33.70 18.98 -23.34
CA ARG A 429 -35.08 18.58 -22.97
C ARG A 429 -36.16 19.47 -23.56
N GLU A 430 -35.84 20.65 -24.06
CA GLU A 430 -36.82 21.59 -24.66
C GLU A 430 -36.86 21.52 -26.17
N THR A 431 -35.79 21.24 -26.87
CA THR A 431 -35.73 21.27 -28.33
C THR A 431 -35.51 19.91 -28.97
N GLY A 432 -35.04 18.90 -28.24
CA GLY A 432 -34.71 17.58 -28.82
C GLY A 432 -33.52 17.61 -29.77
N GLU A 433 -32.85 18.75 -29.92
CA GLU A 433 -31.66 18.88 -30.74
C GLU A 433 -30.41 18.51 -29.93
N PRO A 434 -29.43 17.81 -30.53
CA PRO A 434 -28.15 17.59 -29.90
C PRO A 434 -27.49 18.96 -29.65
N PRO A 435 -26.90 19.20 -28.49
CA PRO A 435 -26.20 20.44 -28.18
C PRO A 435 -25.14 20.70 -29.27
N PRO A 436 -24.95 21.98 -29.70
CA PRO A 436 -23.93 22.32 -30.68
C PRO A 436 -22.58 21.77 -30.15
N ALA A 437 -21.89 21.04 -31.01
CA ALA A 437 -20.58 20.48 -30.72
C ALA A 437 -19.69 21.61 -30.20
N ARG A 438 -19.54 21.71 -28.88
CA ARG A 438 -18.46 22.50 -28.30
C ARG A 438 -17.18 21.95 -28.87
N PRO A 439 -16.19 22.78 -29.25
CA PRO A 439 -14.89 22.27 -29.64
C PRO A 439 -14.42 21.33 -28.51
N THR A 440 -14.42 20.04 -28.81
CA THR A 440 -13.93 19.01 -27.92
C THR A 440 -12.51 19.39 -27.62
N ARG A 441 -12.23 19.85 -26.38
CA ARG A 441 -10.86 19.81 -25.86
C ARG A 441 -10.47 18.35 -25.96
N ARG A 442 -9.58 18.02 -26.88
CA ARG A 442 -8.93 16.71 -26.89
C ARG A 442 -8.23 16.59 -25.55
N SER A 443 -8.79 15.77 -24.69
CA SER A 443 -8.14 15.45 -23.43
C SER A 443 -6.81 14.75 -23.74
N ALA A 444 -5.79 15.01 -22.96
CA ALA A 444 -4.55 14.23 -22.90
C ALA A 444 -4.76 12.70 -22.78
N LEU A 445 -5.99 12.30 -22.67
CA LEU A 445 -6.47 10.97 -22.36
C LEU A 445 -7.40 10.45 -23.47
N ASP A 446 -7.29 11.01 -24.70
CA ASP A 446 -8.02 10.50 -25.86
C ASP A 446 -7.58 9.05 -26.13
N PRO A 447 -8.53 8.08 -26.08
CA PRO A 447 -8.23 6.67 -26.31
C PRO A 447 -7.64 6.36 -27.68
N SER A 448 -7.74 7.27 -28.64
CA SER A 448 -7.20 7.11 -30.00
C SER A 448 -5.72 7.47 -30.11
N ALA A 449 -5.09 7.98 -29.05
CA ALA A 449 -3.78 8.62 -29.07
C ALA A 449 -2.66 7.77 -28.43
N GLY A 450 -2.64 6.45 -28.56
CA GLY A 450 -1.48 5.65 -28.14
C GLY A 450 -1.75 4.56 -27.11
N THR A 451 -0.72 4.05 -26.44
CA THR A 451 -0.83 2.98 -25.44
C THR A 451 -1.68 3.46 -24.26
N PRO A 452 -2.73 2.73 -23.87
CA PRO A 452 -3.68 3.22 -22.90
C PRO A 452 -3.08 3.40 -21.50
N VAL A 453 -3.36 4.52 -20.88
CA VAL A 453 -3.14 4.74 -19.45
C VAL A 453 -4.32 4.18 -18.68
N THR A 454 -4.08 3.26 -17.76
CA THR A 454 -5.13 2.71 -16.93
C THR A 454 -5.12 3.37 -15.56
N LEU A 455 -6.25 4.00 -15.20
CA LEU A 455 -6.48 4.63 -13.91
C LEU A 455 -7.63 3.97 -13.19
N PHE A 456 -7.45 3.71 -11.89
CA PHE A 456 -8.51 3.29 -11.00
C PHE A 456 -8.72 4.35 -9.94
N SER A 457 -9.98 4.72 -9.69
CA SER A 457 -10.32 5.61 -8.58
C SER A 457 -11.29 4.94 -7.62
N GLY A 458 -11.17 5.26 -6.33
CA GLY A 458 -12.13 4.85 -5.30
C GLY A 458 -13.20 5.93 -5.12
N GLY A 459 -14.50 5.55 -5.12
CA GLY A 459 -15.61 6.47 -4.91
C GLY A 459 -16.94 5.91 -5.40
N ASN A 460 -18.03 6.64 -5.14
CA ASN A 460 -19.40 6.26 -5.55
C ASN A 460 -19.76 6.72 -6.98
N GLU A 461 -18.82 7.29 -7.71
CA GLU A 461 -19.04 7.85 -9.04
C GLU A 461 -18.82 6.80 -10.15
N PRO A 462 -19.46 6.97 -11.34
CA PRO A 462 -19.25 6.07 -12.46
C PRO A 462 -17.79 6.03 -12.89
N PRO A 463 -17.32 4.88 -13.44
CA PRO A 463 -15.98 4.78 -13.98
C PRO A 463 -15.73 5.84 -15.04
N GLN A 464 -14.70 6.65 -14.84
CA GLN A 464 -14.18 7.50 -15.87
C GLN A 464 -13.31 6.62 -16.77
N ARG A 465 -13.71 6.41 -18.00
CA ARG A 465 -12.89 5.73 -18.99
C ARG A 465 -11.84 6.71 -19.49
N LEU A 466 -10.61 6.48 -19.10
CA LEU A 466 -9.46 7.21 -19.56
C LEU A 466 -8.59 6.24 -20.37
N GLY A 467 -8.73 6.22 -21.68
CA GLY A 467 -8.06 5.23 -22.50
C GLY A 467 -8.70 3.84 -22.43
N TYR A 468 -8.08 2.85 -23.04
CA TYR A 468 -8.67 1.55 -23.35
C TYR A 468 -8.99 0.66 -22.14
N GLU A 469 -8.64 0.96 -20.92
CA GLU A 469 -9.05 0.22 -19.71
C GLU A 469 -8.87 1.05 -18.46
N SER A 470 -9.56 2.16 -18.32
CA SER A 470 -9.66 2.77 -17.01
C SER A 470 -10.97 2.39 -16.35
N MET A 471 -10.89 1.85 -15.17
CA MET A 471 -12.01 1.33 -14.43
C MET A 471 -12.03 1.86 -13.02
N VAL A 472 -13.13 2.49 -12.66
CA VAL A 472 -13.45 2.91 -11.31
C VAL A 472 -14.40 1.89 -10.71
N PRO A 473 -14.12 1.29 -9.54
CA PRO A 473 -15.09 0.41 -8.90
C PRO A 473 -16.32 1.18 -8.47
N LYS A 474 -17.40 1.05 -9.23
CA LYS A 474 -18.73 1.40 -8.75
C LYS A 474 -19.30 0.24 -7.97
N ASN A 475 -19.51 0.45 -6.68
CA ASN A 475 -20.28 -0.47 -5.83
C ASN A 475 -19.91 -1.95 -5.93
N ILE A 476 -18.86 -2.31 -5.25
CA ILE A 476 -18.54 -3.70 -4.91
C ILE A 476 -19.67 -4.23 -4.00
N LYS A 477 -20.84 -4.54 -4.55
CA LYS A 477 -22.00 -4.79 -3.69
C LYS A 477 -22.26 -6.24 -3.31
N ASP A 478 -21.82 -7.27 -4.04
CA ASP A 478 -22.31 -8.61 -3.72
C ASP A 478 -21.28 -9.74 -3.56
N THR A 479 -20.09 -9.69 -4.16
CA THR A 479 -19.06 -10.70 -3.88
C THR A 479 -18.13 -10.29 -2.73
N PHE A 480 -18.08 -8.98 -2.45
CA PHE A 480 -17.37 -8.37 -1.33
C PHE A 480 -18.29 -7.43 -0.55
N HIS A 481 -19.60 -7.66 -0.60
CA HIS A 481 -20.61 -6.76 -0.05
C HIS A 481 -20.33 -6.39 1.41
N ASP A 482 -19.99 -7.37 2.21
CA ASP A 482 -19.71 -7.15 3.63
C ASP A 482 -18.38 -6.45 3.85
N TRP A 483 -17.34 -6.85 3.10
CA TRP A 483 -16.01 -6.25 3.23
C TRP A 483 -15.96 -4.82 2.66
N ALA A 484 -16.45 -4.60 1.46
CA ALA A 484 -16.40 -3.28 0.83
C ALA A 484 -17.37 -2.29 1.48
N THR A 485 -18.58 -2.72 1.86
CA THR A 485 -19.56 -1.82 2.51
C THR A 485 -19.12 -1.46 3.93
N GLU A 486 -18.56 -2.39 4.68
CA GLU A 486 -18.06 -2.11 6.02
C GLU A 486 -16.72 -1.38 5.99
N ILE A 487 -15.85 -1.69 5.05
CA ILE A 487 -14.55 -1.07 4.91
C ILE A 487 -14.63 0.30 4.23
N LEU A 488 -15.39 0.49 3.14
CA LEU A 488 -15.60 1.80 2.51
C LEU A 488 -16.28 2.80 3.46
N GLY A 489 -17.20 2.33 4.31
CA GLY A 489 -17.78 3.14 5.38
C GLY A 489 -16.79 3.50 6.51
N GLN A 490 -15.58 2.91 6.54
CA GLN A 490 -14.58 3.05 7.60
C GLN A 490 -13.18 3.47 7.09
N GLY A 491 -13.10 4.07 5.90
CA GLY A 491 -11.89 4.70 5.41
C GLY A 491 -10.91 3.74 4.72
N VAL A 492 -11.40 2.68 4.08
CA VAL A 492 -10.55 1.91 3.14
C VAL A 492 -10.38 2.70 1.87
N HIS A 493 -9.18 3.17 1.65
CA HIS A 493 -8.83 3.93 0.46
C HIS A 493 -7.31 3.97 0.28
N ILE A 494 -6.88 4.35 -0.91
CA ILE A 494 -5.48 4.65 -1.15
C ILE A 494 -5.16 5.97 -0.46
N HIS A 495 -4.20 5.94 0.45
CA HIS A 495 -3.70 7.13 1.11
C HIS A 495 -2.21 7.38 0.80
N SER A 496 -1.56 6.47 0.10
CA SER A 496 -0.20 6.64 -0.43
C SER A 496 -0.14 7.81 -1.43
N LYS A 497 0.98 8.50 -1.44
CA LYS A 497 1.36 9.54 -2.37
C LYS A 497 2.73 9.14 -2.90
N VAL A 498 2.71 8.35 -3.97
CA VAL A 498 3.90 7.69 -4.50
C VAL A 498 3.95 7.81 -6.01
N VAL A 499 5.13 8.13 -6.53
CA VAL A 499 5.48 7.98 -7.94
C VAL A 499 6.78 7.22 -8.02
N VAL A 500 6.84 6.22 -8.89
CA VAL A 500 8.03 5.46 -9.21
C VAL A 500 8.31 5.61 -10.69
N LEU A 501 9.51 6.07 -11.03
CA LEU A 501 9.96 6.25 -12.41
C LEU A 501 11.02 5.21 -12.71
N ASP A 502 10.90 4.56 -13.87
CA ASP A 502 11.87 3.62 -14.41
C ASP A 502 12.38 2.61 -13.37
N PRO A 503 11.49 1.86 -12.68
CA PRO A 503 11.86 1.05 -11.51
C PRO A 503 12.91 -0.01 -11.81
N PHE A 504 13.06 -0.38 -13.07
CA PHE A 504 14.00 -1.42 -13.54
C PHE A 504 15.13 -0.85 -14.41
N GLY A 505 15.15 0.47 -14.60
CA GLY A 505 16.16 1.18 -15.38
C GLY A 505 17.46 1.44 -14.60
N GLU A 506 18.40 2.10 -15.26
CA GLU A 506 19.72 2.40 -14.67
C GLU A 506 19.65 3.38 -13.49
N ARG A 507 18.69 4.30 -13.49
CA ARG A 507 18.52 5.32 -12.46
C ARG A 507 17.05 5.45 -12.04
N PRO A 508 16.54 4.46 -11.31
CA PRO A 508 15.16 4.47 -10.84
C PRO A 508 14.93 5.60 -9.83
N VAL A 509 13.70 6.12 -9.82
CA VAL A 509 13.30 7.19 -8.88
C VAL A 509 12.08 6.75 -8.07
N VAL A 510 12.12 6.98 -6.77
CA VAL A 510 10.96 6.83 -5.88
C VAL A 510 10.66 8.18 -5.24
N MET A 511 9.45 8.68 -5.44
CA MET A 511 8.92 9.88 -4.77
C MET A 511 7.88 9.44 -3.76
N THR A 512 8.03 9.83 -2.49
CA THR A 512 7.09 9.51 -1.41
C THR A 512 7.13 10.55 -0.31
N GLY A 513 6.14 10.53 0.58
CA GLY A 513 6.04 11.45 1.71
C GLY A 513 4.59 11.74 2.10
N SER A 514 4.37 12.83 2.79
CA SER A 514 3.04 13.30 3.13
C SER A 514 2.40 14.13 2.01
N HIS A 515 3.20 14.67 1.10
CA HIS A 515 2.83 15.59 0.03
C HIS A 515 1.80 14.99 -0.94
N ASN A 516 0.66 15.64 -1.13
CA ASN A 516 -0.39 15.15 -2.04
C ASN A 516 -0.08 15.38 -3.54
N LEU A 517 1.15 15.73 -3.88
CA LEU A 517 1.69 15.82 -5.23
C LEU A 517 0.92 16.81 -6.14
N GLY A 518 0.48 17.91 -5.55
CA GLY A 518 -0.25 18.97 -6.22
C GLY A 518 0.03 20.36 -5.64
N VAL A 519 -0.33 21.39 -6.39
CA VAL A 519 -0.02 22.81 -6.10
C VAL A 519 -0.48 23.26 -4.70
N LYS A 520 -1.66 22.79 -4.24
CA LYS A 520 -2.13 23.12 -2.90
C LYS A 520 -1.20 22.60 -1.80
N ALA A 521 -0.69 21.38 -1.95
CA ALA A 521 0.24 20.79 -0.99
C ALA A 521 1.55 21.59 -0.98
N SER A 522 2.10 21.91 -2.16
CA SER A 522 3.32 22.70 -2.29
C SER A 522 3.23 24.11 -1.70
N ARG A 523 2.09 24.81 -1.87
CA ARG A 523 1.98 26.23 -1.48
C ARG A 523 1.32 26.49 -0.13
N LYS A 524 0.52 25.55 0.40
CA LYS A 524 -0.40 25.84 1.51
C LYS A 524 -0.39 24.85 2.67
N ASN A 525 0.38 23.79 2.56
CA ASN A 525 0.45 22.78 3.63
C ASN A 525 1.86 22.72 4.22
N ASP A 526 1.95 22.27 5.46
CA ASP A 526 3.21 21.69 5.96
C ASP A 526 3.25 20.25 5.47
N ASP A 527 3.99 19.98 4.44
CA ASP A 527 4.15 18.66 3.84
C ASP A 527 5.63 18.32 3.66
N ASN A 528 5.93 17.07 3.37
CA ASN A 528 7.27 16.64 2.97
C ASN A 528 7.19 15.73 1.75
N LEU A 529 8.17 15.85 0.87
CA LEU A 529 8.37 15.03 -0.31
C LEU A 529 9.81 14.56 -0.33
N MET A 530 10.01 13.26 -0.18
CA MET A 530 11.31 12.60 -0.30
C MET A 530 11.42 11.97 -1.69
N ILE A 531 12.49 12.26 -2.38
CA ILE A 531 12.81 11.75 -3.72
C ILE A 531 14.13 10.99 -3.62
N VAL A 532 14.09 9.68 -3.87
CA VAL A 532 15.25 8.78 -3.83
C VAL A 532 15.59 8.35 -5.25
N GLU A 533 16.81 8.64 -5.70
CA GLU A 533 17.28 8.36 -7.05
C GLU A 533 18.42 7.32 -7.03
N GLY A 534 18.29 6.26 -7.83
CA GLY A 534 19.35 5.27 -8.04
C GLY A 534 19.28 4.03 -7.14
N ASN A 535 18.20 3.83 -6.34
CA ASN A 535 18.03 2.61 -5.56
C ASN A 535 17.06 1.63 -6.24
N GLY A 536 17.58 0.65 -6.98
CA GLY A 536 16.77 -0.33 -7.71
C GLY A 536 15.92 -1.23 -6.81
N HIS A 537 16.43 -1.64 -5.64
CA HIS A 537 15.66 -2.45 -4.70
C HIS A 537 14.48 -1.67 -4.10
N LEU A 538 14.70 -0.41 -3.74
CA LEU A 538 13.63 0.45 -3.25
C LEU A 538 12.54 0.63 -4.31
N ALA A 539 12.95 0.94 -5.54
CA ALA A 539 12.03 1.14 -6.66
C ALA A 539 11.24 -0.14 -6.97
N ALA A 540 11.90 -1.31 -6.99
CA ALA A 540 11.25 -2.60 -7.20
C ALA A 540 10.26 -2.93 -6.06
N ALA A 541 10.60 -2.65 -4.80
CA ALA A 541 9.70 -2.87 -3.66
C ALA A 541 8.44 -1.99 -3.76
N TYR A 542 8.60 -0.71 -4.10
CA TYR A 542 7.46 0.18 -4.34
C TYR A 542 6.65 -0.24 -5.57
N ALA A 543 7.30 -0.63 -6.66
CA ALA A 543 6.64 -1.14 -7.87
C ALA A 543 5.80 -2.39 -7.56
N ALA A 544 6.36 -3.37 -6.86
CA ALA A 544 5.65 -4.58 -6.43
C ALA A 544 4.43 -4.26 -5.56
N ASN A 545 4.54 -3.29 -4.65
CA ASN A 545 3.42 -2.84 -3.84
C ASN A 545 2.33 -2.14 -4.67
N ILE A 546 2.72 -1.24 -5.57
CA ILE A 546 1.78 -0.50 -6.44
C ILE A 546 1.02 -1.45 -7.34
N ILE A 547 1.71 -2.39 -8.00
CA ILE A 547 1.05 -3.30 -8.93
C ILE A 547 0.13 -4.31 -8.21
N ALA A 548 0.45 -4.71 -6.98
CA ALA A 548 -0.45 -5.54 -6.17
C ALA A 548 -1.78 -4.81 -5.87
N ILE A 549 -1.70 -3.52 -5.51
CA ILE A 549 -2.87 -2.66 -5.30
C ILE A 549 -3.63 -2.46 -6.62
N TYR A 550 -2.92 -2.13 -7.71
CA TYR A 550 -3.49 -1.95 -9.03
C TYR A 550 -4.28 -3.18 -9.50
N GLN A 551 -3.71 -4.36 -9.37
CA GLN A 551 -4.37 -5.60 -9.78
C GLN A 551 -5.59 -5.93 -8.90
N ALA A 552 -5.57 -5.61 -7.62
CA ALA A 552 -6.75 -5.74 -6.77
C ALA A 552 -7.90 -4.83 -7.24
N TYR A 553 -7.61 -3.57 -7.61
CA TYR A 553 -8.60 -2.66 -8.17
C TYR A 553 -9.08 -3.09 -9.56
N ARG A 554 -8.17 -3.53 -10.44
CA ARG A 554 -8.49 -4.06 -11.78
C ARG A 554 -9.46 -5.24 -11.68
N TRP A 555 -9.19 -6.19 -10.80
CA TRP A 555 -10.05 -7.36 -10.59
C TRP A 555 -11.43 -6.97 -10.09
N ASN A 556 -11.50 -6.14 -9.07
CA ASN A 556 -12.78 -5.69 -8.52
C ASN A 556 -13.63 -4.96 -9.55
N SER A 557 -12.99 -4.12 -10.35
CA SER A 557 -13.64 -3.40 -11.44
C SER A 557 -14.18 -4.34 -12.52
N TYR A 558 -13.40 -5.35 -12.89
CA TYR A 558 -13.85 -6.37 -13.86
C TYR A 558 -15.09 -7.13 -13.35
N VAL A 559 -15.06 -7.58 -12.12
CA VAL A 559 -16.19 -8.30 -11.49
C VAL A 559 -17.45 -7.44 -11.47
N GLU A 560 -17.34 -6.15 -11.12
CA GLU A 560 -18.49 -5.26 -11.07
C GLU A 560 -19.10 -4.98 -12.46
N GLN A 561 -18.28 -4.78 -13.48
CA GLN A 561 -18.78 -4.53 -14.84
C GLN A 561 -19.53 -5.71 -15.43
N HIS A 562 -19.12 -6.92 -15.10
CA HIS A 562 -19.67 -8.15 -15.69
C HIS A 562 -20.67 -8.85 -14.76
N ARG A 563 -20.99 -8.28 -13.63
CA ARG A 563 -21.86 -8.85 -12.61
C ARG A 563 -23.26 -9.24 -13.08
N GLN A 564 -23.80 -8.52 -14.05
CA GLN A 564 -25.15 -8.75 -14.59
C GLN A 564 -25.14 -9.47 -15.94
N ASP A 565 -23.98 -9.81 -16.48
CA ASP A 565 -23.89 -10.52 -17.75
C ASP A 565 -23.76 -12.04 -17.52
N PRO A 566 -24.85 -12.81 -17.67
CA PRO A 566 -24.82 -14.25 -17.48
C PRO A 566 -24.00 -14.99 -18.54
N LYS A 567 -23.47 -14.30 -19.55
CA LYS A 567 -22.64 -14.88 -20.60
C LYS A 567 -21.15 -14.72 -20.35
N VAL A 568 -20.79 -13.90 -19.38
CA VAL A 568 -19.39 -13.70 -19.03
C VAL A 568 -18.93 -14.83 -18.16
N TRP A 569 -18.06 -15.65 -18.73
CA TRP A 569 -17.35 -16.67 -17.98
C TRP A 569 -16.31 -16.04 -17.04
N HIS A 570 -16.35 -16.46 -15.78
CA HIS A 570 -15.47 -15.95 -14.73
C HIS A 570 -14.37 -16.96 -14.34
N GLY A 571 -14.23 -18.05 -15.07
CA GLY A 571 -13.29 -19.12 -14.79
C GLY A 571 -12.09 -19.17 -15.75
N LEU A 572 -11.40 -20.31 -15.70
CA LEU A 572 -10.23 -20.57 -16.53
C LEU A 572 -10.65 -21.01 -17.94
N VAL A 573 -9.83 -20.70 -18.93
CA VAL A 573 -9.96 -21.18 -20.31
C VAL A 573 -9.42 -22.61 -20.38
N ASP A 574 -10.16 -23.55 -20.97
CA ASP A 574 -9.84 -24.98 -21.01
C ASP A 574 -8.90 -25.41 -22.15
N ASN A 575 -8.19 -24.46 -22.73
CA ASN A 575 -7.17 -24.67 -23.76
C ASN A 575 -6.04 -23.64 -23.61
N ASP A 576 -5.02 -23.70 -24.45
CA ASP A 576 -3.80 -22.90 -24.36
C ASP A 576 -3.89 -21.49 -25.00
N THR A 577 -5.04 -21.12 -25.56
CA THR A 577 -5.25 -19.84 -26.24
C THR A 577 -5.23 -18.63 -25.27
N TRP A 578 -5.40 -18.85 -23.96
CA TRP A 578 -5.30 -17.79 -22.95
C TRP A 578 -3.95 -17.07 -22.98
N GLN A 579 -2.88 -17.73 -23.50
CA GLN A 579 -1.55 -17.16 -23.59
C GLN A 579 -1.44 -16.07 -24.66
N GLN A 580 -2.38 -16.02 -25.63
CA GLN A 580 -2.30 -15.11 -26.79
C GLN A 580 -2.32 -13.64 -26.36
N SER A 581 -3.07 -13.28 -25.29
CA SER A 581 -3.09 -11.90 -24.81
C SER A 581 -1.73 -11.40 -24.32
N TYR A 582 -0.84 -12.31 -23.93
CA TYR A 582 0.49 -12.02 -23.39
C TYR A 582 1.63 -12.21 -24.41
N LEU A 583 1.48 -13.09 -25.39
CA LEU A 583 2.59 -13.54 -26.25
C LEU A 583 2.38 -13.21 -27.73
N ASP A 584 1.16 -12.82 -28.14
CA ASP A 584 0.92 -12.28 -29.46
C ASP A 584 1.50 -10.86 -29.56
N PRO A 585 2.19 -10.46 -30.66
CA PRO A 585 2.70 -9.11 -30.84
C PRO A 585 1.66 -7.99 -30.67
N ASN A 586 0.37 -8.29 -30.86
CA ASN A 586 -0.74 -7.37 -30.64
C ASN A 586 -1.51 -7.70 -29.33
N GLY A 587 -0.95 -8.53 -28.49
CA GLY A 587 -1.58 -8.95 -27.23
C GLY A 587 -1.68 -7.79 -26.25
N LYS A 588 -2.87 -7.60 -25.69
CA LYS A 588 -3.15 -6.46 -24.78
C LYS A 588 -2.34 -6.47 -23.48
N ASP A 589 -1.92 -7.65 -23.03
CA ASP A 589 -1.17 -7.84 -21.78
C ASP A 589 0.36 -7.96 -22.04
N LEU A 590 0.80 -7.96 -23.31
CA LEU A 590 2.20 -8.03 -23.69
C LEU A 590 3.04 -6.85 -23.17
N PRO A 591 2.60 -5.58 -23.28
CA PRO A 591 3.39 -4.45 -22.76
C PRO A 591 3.63 -4.52 -21.24
N GLU A 592 2.64 -5.03 -20.48
CA GLU A 592 2.82 -5.26 -19.05
C GLU A 592 3.89 -6.34 -18.79
N LEU A 593 3.82 -7.45 -19.52
CA LEU A 593 4.78 -8.54 -19.39
C LEU A 593 6.21 -8.11 -19.77
N GLU A 594 6.35 -7.40 -20.88
CA GLU A 594 7.64 -6.87 -21.33
C GLU A 594 8.26 -5.91 -20.32
N PHE A 595 7.49 -4.98 -19.81
CA PHE A 595 7.94 -4.02 -18.78
C PHE A 595 8.48 -4.75 -17.54
N TRP A 596 7.75 -5.75 -17.02
CA TRP A 596 8.17 -6.48 -15.83
C TRP A 596 9.30 -7.47 -16.09
N MET A 597 9.49 -7.90 -17.34
CA MET A 597 10.59 -8.79 -17.75
C MET A 597 11.84 -8.04 -18.24
N ALA A 598 11.73 -6.76 -18.64
CA ALA A 598 12.84 -5.98 -19.20
C ALA A 598 13.94 -5.67 -18.18
N GLY A 599 13.61 -5.50 -16.93
CA GLY A 599 14.58 -5.14 -15.88
C GLY A 599 15.65 -6.23 -15.69
N ILE A 600 16.81 -6.09 -16.29
CA ILE A 600 18.04 -6.75 -15.85
C ILE A 600 18.76 -5.73 -14.94
N VAL A 601 18.27 -5.54 -13.76
CA VAL A 601 19.15 -5.16 -12.66
C VAL A 601 19.66 -6.49 -12.11
N GLU A 602 20.87 -6.87 -12.45
CA GLU A 602 21.64 -7.74 -11.57
C GLU A 602 21.52 -7.08 -10.20
N ALA A 603 20.77 -7.73 -9.30
CA ALA A 603 20.66 -7.27 -7.94
C ALA A 603 22.10 -7.06 -7.46
N SER A 604 22.51 -5.83 -7.30
CA SER A 604 23.76 -5.56 -6.61
C SER A 604 23.59 -6.25 -5.29
N GLN A 605 24.30 -7.35 -5.11
CA GLN A 605 24.25 -8.10 -3.85
C GLN A 605 24.48 -7.08 -2.75
N PRO A 606 23.62 -7.00 -1.73
CA PRO A 606 23.86 -6.10 -0.63
C PRO A 606 25.30 -6.36 -0.19
N ALA A 607 26.12 -5.32 -0.18
CA ALA A 607 27.51 -5.41 0.24
C ALA A 607 27.51 -6.22 1.54
N HIS A 608 28.21 -7.33 1.53
CA HIS A 608 28.34 -8.35 2.56
C HIS A 608 27.95 -7.80 3.94
N VAL A 609 26.73 -8.06 4.38
CA VAL A 609 26.34 -7.77 5.75
C VAL A 609 27.32 -8.56 6.61
N PRO A 610 28.12 -7.93 7.46
CA PRO A 610 28.98 -8.68 8.37
C PRO A 610 28.07 -9.69 9.08
N GLN A 611 28.38 -10.97 8.97
CA GLN A 611 27.69 -12.03 9.68
C GLN A 611 27.42 -11.54 11.09
N ALA A 612 26.15 -11.46 11.47
CA ALA A 612 25.79 -11.16 12.85
C ALA A 612 26.62 -12.14 13.72
N ALA A 613 27.37 -11.59 14.66
CA ALA A 613 28.16 -12.39 15.58
C ALA A 613 27.31 -13.56 16.06
N GLU A 614 27.88 -14.78 15.99
CA GLU A 614 27.17 -15.98 16.41
C GLU A 614 26.47 -15.71 17.75
N PRO A 615 25.20 -16.10 17.91
CA PRO A 615 24.51 -15.87 19.16
C PRO A 615 25.32 -16.52 20.27
N VAL A 616 25.73 -15.71 21.24
CA VAL A 616 26.38 -16.20 22.46
C VAL A 616 25.52 -17.34 22.99
N PRO A 617 26.07 -18.56 23.21
CA PRO A 617 25.29 -19.69 23.66
C PRO A 617 24.56 -19.31 24.94
N ALA A 618 23.26 -19.51 24.98
CA ALA A 618 22.41 -19.21 26.12
C ALA A 618 23.02 -19.92 27.36
N PRO A 619 23.07 -19.25 28.53
CA PRO A 619 23.59 -19.89 29.75
C PRO A 619 22.79 -21.15 30.02
N ALA A 620 23.52 -22.27 30.27
CA ALA A 620 22.94 -23.58 30.53
C ALA A 620 21.86 -23.47 31.61
N GLN A 621 20.62 -23.86 31.26
CA GLN A 621 19.55 -23.95 32.25
C GLN A 621 19.97 -24.93 33.35
N PRO A 622 19.75 -24.61 34.63
CA PRO A 622 20.03 -25.54 35.72
C PRO A 622 19.18 -26.81 35.52
N ARG A 623 19.85 -27.96 35.54
CA ARG A 623 19.20 -29.28 35.44
C ARG A 623 18.12 -29.37 36.53
N ARG A 624 16.88 -29.65 36.16
CA ARG A 624 15.85 -30.06 37.11
C ARG A 624 16.34 -31.32 37.85
N PRO A 625 16.17 -31.41 39.17
CA PRO A 625 16.43 -32.66 39.88
C PRO A 625 15.51 -33.76 39.40
N GLU A 626 16.08 -34.95 39.15
CA GLU A 626 15.32 -36.17 38.86
C GLU A 626 14.35 -36.45 40.00
N HIS A 627 13.09 -36.50 39.69
CA HIS A 627 12.06 -36.96 40.64
C HIS A 627 12.22 -38.45 40.88
N ALA A 628 12.62 -38.79 42.12
CA ALA A 628 12.55 -40.13 42.68
C ALA A 628 11.10 -40.65 42.62
N LYS A 629 10.92 -41.90 42.17
CA LYS A 629 9.65 -42.63 42.16
C LYS A 629 9.13 -42.77 43.60
N PRO A 630 7.84 -42.48 43.86
CA PRO A 630 7.24 -42.85 45.14
C PRO A 630 6.84 -44.32 45.18
N PRO A 631 6.87 -44.95 46.36
CA PRO A 631 6.53 -46.37 46.53
C PRO A 631 5.01 -46.60 46.51
N HIS A 632 4.64 -47.79 46.00
CA HIS A 632 3.26 -48.30 46.04
C HIS A 632 2.72 -48.40 47.47
N LYS A 633 1.51 -47.84 47.69
CA LYS A 633 0.58 -48.35 48.75
C LYS A 633 -0.87 -48.18 48.37
N ALA A 634 -1.54 -49.32 48.28
CA ALA A 634 -2.84 -49.76 48.73
C ALA A 634 -4.10 -48.86 48.67
N ALA A 635 -5.09 -49.47 48.14
CA ALA A 635 -6.47 -49.08 47.99
C ALA A 635 -7.19 -48.69 49.29
N ALA A 636 -8.06 -47.70 49.25
CA ALA A 636 -9.21 -47.60 50.14
C ALA A 636 -10.34 -46.78 49.50
N ALA A 637 -11.47 -47.38 49.56
CA ALA A 637 -12.83 -47.16 49.16
C ALA A 637 -13.45 -45.72 49.14
N SER A 638 -14.22 -45.55 48.13
CA SER A 638 -15.55 -44.87 48.02
C SER A 638 -15.99 -43.83 49.06
N LYS A 639 -16.51 -42.71 48.52
CA LYS A 639 -17.81 -42.16 48.91
C LYS A 639 -18.32 -41.19 47.82
N LYS A 640 -19.42 -41.60 47.20
CA LYS A 640 -20.32 -40.80 46.37
C LYS A 640 -20.88 -39.63 47.22
N ARG A 641 -20.86 -38.43 46.71
CA ARG A 641 -21.77 -37.35 47.13
C ARG A 641 -22.67 -36.92 45.98
N VAL A 642 -23.92 -37.23 46.17
CA VAL A 642 -25.08 -36.83 45.38
C VAL A 642 -25.35 -35.36 45.63
N TYR A 643 -25.47 -34.56 44.59
CA TYR A 643 -26.11 -33.24 44.68
C TYR A 643 -27.47 -33.28 44.00
N LYS A 644 -28.48 -33.01 44.83
CA LYS A 644 -29.90 -32.90 44.52
C LYS A 644 -30.15 -31.68 43.62
N LYS A 645 -30.96 -31.92 42.59
CA LYS A 645 -31.78 -30.93 41.89
C LYS A 645 -32.91 -30.43 42.80
N SER A 646 -33.24 -29.16 42.74
CA SER A 646 -34.53 -28.59 43.10
C SER A 646 -34.90 -27.39 42.28
N PRO A 647 -36.17 -27.01 42.12
CA PRO A 647 -36.74 -26.84 40.78
C PRO A 647 -37.19 -25.38 40.48
N LEU A 648 -37.55 -25.17 39.23
CA LEU A 648 -38.23 -24.00 38.63
C LEU A 648 -39.41 -23.46 39.48
N ARG A 649 -39.51 -22.13 39.55
CA ARG A 649 -40.76 -21.40 39.72
C ARG A 649 -40.93 -20.36 38.61
N SER A 650 -41.99 -20.57 37.87
CA SER A 650 -42.68 -19.67 36.97
C SER A 650 -43.41 -18.57 37.76
N HIS A 651 -43.40 -17.36 37.28
CA HIS A 651 -44.53 -16.44 37.44
C HIS A 651 -44.71 -15.52 36.25
N ARG A 652 -45.89 -15.51 35.82
CA ARG A 652 -46.67 -14.93 34.75
C ARG A 652 -46.81 -13.38 34.91
N THR A 653 -46.85 -12.73 33.77
CA THR A 653 -47.80 -11.68 33.29
C THR A 653 -48.01 -10.42 34.04
N ALA A 654 -47.82 -9.29 33.35
CA ALA A 654 -48.88 -8.28 33.19
C ALA A 654 -48.62 -7.36 31.98
N LYS A 655 -49.68 -7.16 31.24
CA LYS A 655 -49.92 -6.27 30.11
C LYS A 655 -49.97 -4.82 30.52
N HIS A 656 -49.66 -3.91 29.58
CA HIS A 656 -50.38 -2.67 29.19
C HIS A 656 -49.34 -1.63 28.78
N ARG A 657 -49.41 -0.77 27.80
CA ARG A 657 -50.48 -0.25 26.92
C ARG A 657 -49.78 0.73 25.94
N ALA A 658 -50.19 0.70 24.73
CA ALA A 658 -49.79 1.63 23.67
C ALA A 658 -50.27 3.07 23.95
N VAL A 659 -49.45 4.05 23.55
CA VAL A 659 -49.97 5.37 23.13
C VAL A 659 -49.17 5.83 21.90
N ARG A 660 -49.89 6.02 20.80
CA ARG A 660 -49.49 6.74 19.58
C ARG A 660 -49.47 8.25 19.89
N HIS A 661 -48.52 8.96 19.31
CA HIS A 661 -48.78 10.25 18.64
C HIS A 661 -47.69 10.63 17.66
N LYS A 662 -48.05 10.82 16.42
CA LYS A 662 -47.46 11.67 15.39
C LYS A 662 -48.28 12.98 15.34
N PRO A 663 -47.96 14.01 14.57
CA PRO A 663 -46.70 14.57 14.04
C PRO A 663 -46.61 16.09 14.21
N LYS A 664 -45.43 16.62 14.09
CA LYS A 664 -45.25 17.83 13.26
C LYS A 664 -43.80 17.93 12.85
#